data_dbbb00cea21ee40df2fb197f16e179ef
#
_entry.id   dbbb00cea21ee40df2fb197f16e179ef
#
_cell.length_a   1.000
_cell.length_b   1.000
_cell.length_c   1.000
_cell.angle_alpha   90.00
_cell.angle_beta   90.00
_cell.angle_gamma   90.00
#
_symmetry.space_group_name_H-M   'P 1'
#
loop_
_entity.id
_entity.type
_entity.pdbx_description
1 polymer ?
#
loop_
_entity_poly.entity_id
_entity_poly.type
_entity_poly.pdbx_seq_one_letter_code
_entity_poly.pdbx_strand_id
1 'polypeptide(L)'
;MKLNFTNNKFIFRGLGLIALLFVGVNITTAQLVNTLVIDSPATISGDYQLVISQFGSQASGPITGSAVFIDDGTDPVTNGCEAGAANVSGKIAFIDRGDCEFGTKVLQAENAGAAGVIVCNNQETPAFAMTAGADGGNVNIFSGMISQADCALIRTEMAGGAEIDVSIEYVCDVPVYGDEVIWGRNSGEGDFSNGLEGWTVEKDVDTTTWEYTANGFPAINYNNDAFNGPINSATICNGAAIMNSDVLGGQILGNEVACANPCTSSLVSPMIDLAAAGADPNTGLFIQFSQKVTHFTSSYSIILSKNGGPFLDTIPLNAAVVTNTAVNNTLKIPLFGYEGVSNLQFKFEYVGNLYYWIIDDVAITNESYVDMQLNNNYYATAPAYKTPLSQASEIPFLVDMFNNGDQTAENLEVTMDITNASGSSVFNTVQSFDDLPGYSLNENMTFDRTFTPTERGTYTATYSVSHDKEDQIADNNTISYTFEVTEDLFSNTPTETEALNETGQAFVSITSGSVFDNPFYAAGSAYYMPNGAGQTITSVRFGLDIDAMTTGFVEVFVYRVPVDDGFITGVGYDIKPSERELVGRAQVVVSPSDENFRIIDVPINDFNPSTSDPVVGTNIELEDNMNYLVLLSTRPFEETTQMGLLAYNTTSLDENIRNFYHNATNAALSSSLGRLSGTFFQETVNGTSDDILGVTFTDYDINTLFTEVSIDNISGTEDLNNDLAISTFPNPATDNLTVVLGLEKSSDIDIEITTVDGKTVMTRQYEDIKTQSVNFDISTIQSGIYFLNTRTDEGFKTQRIVIQN
;
A
#
# COMPACT_ATOMS: atom_id res chain seq x y z
N MET A 1 -38.72 -22.07 -3.51
CA MET A 1 -39.34 -21.96 -2.16
C MET A 1 -39.14 -20.52 -1.72
N LYS A 2 -40.16 -19.68 -1.71
CA LYS A 2 -40.02 -18.24 -1.36
C LYS A 2 -39.83 -18.14 0.15
N LEU A 3 -38.66 -17.77 0.57
CA LEU A 3 -38.42 -17.36 1.96
C LEU A 3 -38.70 -15.86 2.06
N ASN A 4 -39.74 -15.54 2.78
CA ASN A 4 -40.03 -14.17 3.20
C ASN A 4 -39.07 -13.81 4.33
N PHE A 5 -38.12 -12.95 4.08
CA PHE A 5 -37.36 -12.27 5.12
C PHE A 5 -38.17 -11.12 5.65
N THR A 6 -38.74 -11.33 6.84
CA THR A 6 -39.36 -10.26 7.66
C THR A 6 -38.23 -9.38 8.21
N ASN A 7 -38.38 -8.08 7.98
CA ASN A 7 -37.58 -6.98 8.51
C ASN A 7 -37.12 -7.21 9.95
N ASN A 8 -35.89 -7.66 10.13
CA ASN A 8 -35.14 -7.37 11.33
C ASN A 8 -34.00 -6.45 10.91
N LYS A 9 -34.13 -5.18 11.23
CA LYS A 9 -33.05 -4.22 11.19
C LYS A 9 -31.96 -4.66 12.18
N PHE A 10 -31.09 -5.54 11.77
CA PHE A 10 -29.79 -5.64 12.41
C PHE A 10 -29.00 -4.42 11.92
N ILE A 11 -28.88 -3.46 12.81
CA ILE A 11 -27.88 -2.41 12.69
C ILE A 11 -26.52 -3.11 12.81
N PHE A 12 -25.97 -3.52 11.70
CA PHE A 12 -24.56 -3.81 11.62
C PHE A 12 -23.83 -2.48 11.83
N ARG A 13 -23.34 -2.27 13.05
CA ARG A 13 -22.22 -1.35 13.28
C ARG A 13 -20.97 -2.05 12.74
N GLY A 14 -20.91 -2.22 11.42
CA GLY A 14 -19.66 -2.51 10.76
C GLY A 14 -18.84 -1.22 10.79
N LEU A 15 -17.73 -1.21 11.51
CA LEU A 15 -16.61 -0.35 11.16
C LEU A 15 -16.15 -0.82 9.77
N GLY A 16 -16.79 -0.32 8.71
CA GLY A 16 -16.20 -0.34 7.41
C GLY A 16 -14.94 0.51 7.52
N LEU A 17 -13.78 -0.09 7.34
CA LEU A 17 -12.59 0.63 6.98
C LEU A 17 -12.87 1.20 5.58
N ILE A 18 -13.48 2.39 5.54
CA ILE A 18 -13.56 3.16 4.32
C ILE A 18 -12.10 3.60 4.09
N ALA A 19 -11.40 2.90 3.22
CA ALA A 19 -10.20 3.45 2.59
C ALA A 19 -10.69 4.61 1.71
N LEU A 20 -10.93 5.76 2.32
CA LEU A 20 -11.10 7.01 1.62
C LEU A 20 -9.75 7.32 0.97
N LEU A 21 -9.61 6.94 -0.29
CA LEU A 21 -8.62 7.54 -1.16
C LEU A 21 -9.04 9.00 -1.30
N PHE A 22 -8.36 9.87 -0.59
CA PHE A 22 -8.58 11.30 -0.70
C PHE A 22 -8.04 11.78 -2.04
N VAL A 23 -8.94 12.09 -2.94
CA VAL A 23 -8.63 12.92 -4.08
C VAL A 23 -8.36 14.30 -3.54
N GLY A 24 -7.12 14.72 -3.62
CA GLY A 24 -6.83 16.13 -3.63
C GLY A 24 -7.51 16.69 -4.89
N VAL A 25 -8.67 17.30 -4.75
CA VAL A 25 -9.16 18.20 -5.79
C VAL A 25 -8.01 19.19 -5.99
N ASN A 26 -7.36 19.12 -7.14
CA ASN A 26 -6.53 20.20 -7.59
C ASN A 26 -7.46 21.38 -7.94
N ILE A 27 -8.10 21.94 -6.91
CA ILE A 27 -8.45 23.33 -6.99
C ILE A 27 -7.09 23.94 -7.24
N THR A 28 -6.93 24.69 -8.31
CA THR A 28 -5.78 25.55 -8.46
C THR A 28 -5.82 26.46 -7.24
N THR A 29 -5.31 25.94 -6.13
CA THR A 29 -5.06 26.73 -4.95
C THR A 29 -4.15 27.82 -5.44
N ALA A 30 -4.57 29.04 -5.33
CA ALA A 30 -3.66 30.15 -5.46
C ALA A 30 -2.51 29.82 -4.52
N GLN A 31 -1.46 29.26 -5.09
CA GLN A 31 -0.22 29.03 -4.38
C GLN A 31 0.13 30.40 -3.85
N LEU A 32 0.34 30.55 -2.55
CA LEU A 32 0.95 31.75 -1.99
C LEU A 32 2.22 32.04 -2.78
N VAL A 33 2.08 32.77 -3.86
CA VAL A 33 3.22 33.22 -4.64
C VAL A 33 3.72 34.44 -3.92
N ASN A 34 4.52 34.20 -2.88
CA ASN A 34 5.33 35.28 -2.34
C ASN A 34 6.28 35.67 -3.46
N THR A 35 6.04 36.78 -4.02
CA THR A 35 6.73 37.26 -5.21
C THR A 35 7.57 38.47 -4.85
N LEU A 36 8.85 38.36 -5.15
CA LEU A 36 9.67 39.57 -5.23
C LEU A 36 9.48 40.12 -6.64
N VAL A 37 8.76 41.19 -6.75
CA VAL A 37 8.56 41.92 -8.01
C VAL A 37 9.69 42.93 -8.19
N ILE A 38 10.37 42.88 -9.31
CA ILE A 38 11.32 43.91 -9.71
C ILE A 38 10.63 44.87 -10.70
N ASP A 39 10.41 46.08 -10.29
CA ASP A 39 9.74 47.13 -11.08
C ASP A 39 10.70 47.76 -12.07
N SER A 40 11.95 47.97 -11.66
CA SER A 40 13.00 48.54 -12.51
C SER A 40 14.38 47.96 -12.12
N PRO A 41 15.35 47.89 -13.05
CA PRO A 41 15.29 48.28 -14.48
C PRO A 41 14.60 47.22 -15.35
N ALA A 42 14.16 47.61 -16.54
CA ALA A 42 13.43 46.73 -17.49
C ALA A 42 14.22 45.51 -17.95
N THR A 43 15.53 45.51 -17.78
CA THR A 43 16.43 44.38 -18.11
C THR A 43 16.19 43.13 -17.24
N ILE A 44 15.73 43.33 -16.02
CA ILE A 44 15.46 42.27 -15.03
C ILE A 44 14.06 42.45 -14.40
N SER A 45 13.21 43.30 -14.95
CA SER A 45 11.84 43.47 -14.41
C SER A 45 11.04 42.17 -14.58
N GLY A 46 10.26 41.82 -13.58
CA GLY A 46 9.45 40.61 -13.52
C GLY A 46 9.30 40.06 -12.10
N ASP A 47 8.65 38.91 -12.05
CA ASP A 47 8.29 38.20 -10.83
C ASP A 47 9.33 37.12 -10.53
N TYR A 48 9.87 37.15 -9.32
CA TYR A 48 10.85 36.20 -8.82
C TYR A 48 10.28 35.41 -7.66
N GLN A 49 10.48 34.08 -7.66
CA GLN A 49 9.99 33.26 -6.60
C GLN A 49 10.67 33.58 -5.27
N LEU A 50 9.88 33.93 -4.27
CA LEU A 50 10.33 34.26 -2.93
C LEU A 50 9.79 33.25 -1.94
N VAL A 51 10.64 32.63 -1.16
CA VAL A 51 10.25 31.74 -0.07
C VAL A 51 10.41 32.47 1.26
N ILE A 52 9.30 32.64 1.99
CA ILE A 52 9.30 33.39 3.26
C ILE A 52 10.02 32.66 4.39
N SER A 53 10.54 33.40 5.35
CA SER A 53 11.16 32.83 6.57
C SER A 53 10.12 32.29 7.53
N GLN A 54 10.57 31.34 8.38
CA GLN A 54 9.76 30.81 9.50
C GLN A 54 9.68 31.76 10.71
N PHE A 55 10.22 32.95 10.61
CA PHE A 55 10.34 33.94 11.70
C PHE A 55 10.20 35.34 11.14
N GLY A 56 10.04 36.31 12.04
CA GLY A 56 9.81 37.72 11.69
C GLY A 56 8.35 38.02 11.43
N SER A 57 8.05 39.25 11.03
CA SER A 57 6.71 39.72 10.76
C SER A 57 6.23 39.25 9.39
N GLN A 58 5.01 38.78 9.31
CA GLN A 58 4.31 38.67 8.03
C GLN A 58 3.87 40.08 7.59
N ALA A 59 4.07 40.41 6.33
CA ALA A 59 3.66 41.71 5.82
C ALA A 59 2.14 41.76 5.71
N SER A 60 1.53 42.81 6.27
CA SER A 60 0.08 43.10 6.12
C SER A 60 -0.25 43.82 4.82
N GLY A 61 0.69 43.93 3.91
CA GLY A 61 0.56 44.59 2.62
C GLY A 61 1.91 44.68 1.89
N PRO A 62 1.96 45.16 0.64
CA PRO A 62 3.18 45.18 -0.15
C PRO A 62 4.27 46.02 0.56
N ILE A 63 5.48 45.46 0.65
CA ILE A 63 6.66 46.16 1.13
C ILE A 63 7.45 46.63 -0.10
N THR A 64 7.51 47.93 -0.32
CA THR A 64 8.21 48.51 -1.47
C THR A 64 9.46 49.26 -1.04
N GLY A 65 10.47 49.23 -1.84
CA GLY A 65 11.70 49.96 -1.59
C GLY A 65 12.78 49.71 -2.62
N SER A 66 13.85 50.50 -2.57
CA SER A 66 15.01 50.21 -3.39
C SER A 66 15.85 49.10 -2.79
N ALA A 67 16.31 48.19 -3.63
CA ALA A 67 17.18 47.07 -3.26
C ALA A 67 18.60 47.55 -2.95
N VAL A 68 19.22 46.95 -1.94
CA VAL A 68 20.61 47.22 -1.63
C VAL A 68 21.24 45.97 -1.02
N PHE A 69 22.45 45.55 -1.46
CA PHE A 69 23.22 44.57 -0.71
C PHE A 69 23.73 45.21 0.57
N ILE A 70 23.55 44.48 1.69
CA ILE A 70 24.05 44.93 2.98
C ILE A 70 25.58 45.12 2.92
N ASP A 71 26.09 46.06 3.66
CA ASP A 71 27.52 46.24 3.89
C ASP A 71 27.72 46.37 5.39
N ASP A 72 28.10 45.30 6.05
CA ASP A 72 28.34 45.27 7.49
C ASP A 72 29.80 45.57 7.87
N GLY A 73 30.65 45.92 6.86
CA GLY A 73 32.04 46.37 7.05
C GLY A 73 33.03 45.23 7.36
N THR A 74 32.60 43.99 7.37
CA THR A 74 33.45 42.82 7.68
C THR A 74 33.49 41.89 6.47
N ASP A 75 34.62 41.44 6.04
CA ASP A 75 34.77 40.56 4.88
C ASP A 75 34.29 39.14 5.18
N PRO A 76 33.31 38.56 4.44
CA PRO A 76 32.56 39.14 3.29
C PRO A 76 31.49 40.16 3.73
N VAL A 77 31.57 41.38 3.23
CA VAL A 77 30.75 42.53 3.67
C VAL A 77 29.26 42.40 3.43
N THR A 78 28.82 41.39 2.64
CA THR A 78 27.40 41.18 2.29
C THR A 78 26.75 40.04 3.05
N ASN A 79 27.43 39.44 4.02
CA ASN A 79 26.89 38.32 4.80
C ASN A 79 25.94 38.74 5.94
N GLY A 80 25.96 39.99 6.35
CA GLY A 80 25.06 40.53 7.36
C GLY A 80 25.21 39.92 8.76
N CYS A 81 26.40 39.43 9.09
CA CYS A 81 26.65 38.76 10.39
C CYS A 81 27.03 39.79 11.50
N GLU A 82 27.51 40.94 11.12
CA GLU A 82 28.01 41.94 12.06
C GLU A 82 27.08 43.19 12.12
N ALA A 83 27.13 43.86 13.25
CA ALA A 83 26.34 45.11 13.44
C ALA A 83 26.96 46.27 12.71
N GLY A 84 26.16 47.18 12.18
CA GLY A 84 26.64 48.49 11.70
C GLY A 84 26.39 48.81 10.23
N ALA A 85 25.61 48.02 9.54
CA ALA A 85 25.23 48.26 8.14
C ALA A 85 24.35 49.50 7.95
N ALA A 86 24.96 50.69 7.76
CA ALA A 86 24.23 51.95 7.63
C ALA A 86 23.54 52.15 6.25
N ASN A 87 23.85 51.32 5.26
CA ASN A 87 23.36 51.48 3.89
C ASN A 87 21.96 50.95 3.63
N VAL A 88 21.34 50.21 4.56
CA VAL A 88 20.05 49.50 4.39
C VAL A 88 18.84 50.28 4.92
N SER A 89 19.05 51.39 5.63
CA SER A 89 17.95 52.12 6.29
C SER A 89 16.87 52.55 5.31
N GLY A 90 15.63 52.09 5.56
CA GLY A 90 14.43 52.32 4.74
C GLY A 90 14.43 51.59 3.40
N LYS A 91 15.32 50.63 3.19
CA LYS A 91 15.46 49.89 1.92
C LYS A 91 15.19 48.40 2.14
N ILE A 92 15.09 47.64 1.05
CA ILE A 92 15.06 46.19 1.06
C ILE A 92 16.51 45.68 1.01
N ALA A 93 16.95 45.06 2.11
CA ALA A 93 18.32 44.56 2.24
C ALA A 93 18.46 43.18 1.58
N PHE A 94 19.41 43.04 0.67
CA PHE A 94 19.86 41.73 0.11
C PHE A 94 21.07 41.25 0.89
N ILE A 95 21.04 40.02 1.34
CA ILE A 95 22.06 39.44 2.22
C ILE A 95 22.50 38.08 1.69
N ASP A 96 23.79 37.79 1.64
CA ASP A 96 24.29 36.47 1.25
C ASP A 96 24.07 35.43 2.35
N ARG A 97 23.63 34.22 1.96
CA ARG A 97 23.59 33.05 2.82
C ARG A 97 25.01 32.61 3.20
N GLY A 98 25.23 32.23 4.46
CA GLY A 98 26.49 31.66 4.98
C GLY A 98 26.97 32.38 6.24
N ASP A 99 28.00 31.86 6.86
CA ASP A 99 28.77 32.39 8.00
C ASP A 99 28.04 32.47 9.35
N CYS A 100 26.79 32.92 9.41
CA CYS A 100 25.98 32.99 10.66
C CYS A 100 24.52 32.59 10.41
N GLU A 101 23.76 32.46 11.49
CA GLU A 101 22.35 32.07 11.44
C GLU A 101 21.47 33.10 10.73
N PHE A 102 20.38 32.65 10.10
CA PHE A 102 19.47 33.56 9.36
C PHE A 102 18.82 34.58 10.25
N GLY A 103 18.38 34.21 11.46
CA GLY A 103 17.82 35.16 12.42
C GLY A 103 18.78 36.28 12.77
N THR A 104 20.06 35.95 12.96
CA THR A 104 21.10 36.96 13.23
C THR A 104 21.24 37.93 12.07
N LYS A 105 21.31 37.44 10.81
CA LYS A 105 21.39 38.27 9.60
C LYS A 105 20.23 39.27 9.48
N VAL A 106 19.03 38.77 9.67
CA VAL A 106 17.82 39.61 9.54
C VAL A 106 17.73 40.62 10.69
N LEU A 107 18.05 40.21 11.91
CA LEU A 107 18.07 41.10 13.08
C LEU A 107 19.10 42.21 12.92
N GLN A 108 20.27 41.93 12.37
CA GLN A 108 21.28 42.99 12.10
C GLN A 108 20.79 44.00 11.06
N ALA A 109 20.15 43.52 9.98
CA ALA A 109 19.55 44.40 8.99
C ALA A 109 18.37 45.21 9.56
N GLU A 110 17.53 44.62 10.38
CA GLU A 110 16.44 45.29 11.11
C GLU A 110 16.98 46.38 12.02
N ASN A 111 17.96 46.05 12.83
CA ASN A 111 18.62 47.05 13.72
C ASN A 111 19.27 48.19 12.95
N ALA A 112 19.67 47.92 11.70
CA ALA A 112 20.18 48.97 10.78
C ALA A 112 19.06 49.71 10.04
N GLY A 113 17.79 49.38 10.29
CA GLY A 113 16.61 50.06 9.77
C GLY A 113 16.15 49.61 8.41
N ALA A 114 16.48 48.42 7.98
CA ALA A 114 15.93 47.79 6.75
C ALA A 114 14.39 47.70 6.83
N ALA A 115 13.72 47.90 5.72
CA ALA A 115 12.26 47.76 5.59
C ALA A 115 11.84 46.29 5.41
N GLY A 116 12.74 45.48 4.87
CA GLY A 116 12.61 44.04 4.68
C GLY A 116 13.93 43.40 4.26
N VAL A 117 14.03 42.08 4.31
CA VAL A 117 15.28 41.37 4.00
C VAL A 117 15.02 40.24 2.99
N ILE A 118 15.85 40.21 1.95
CA ILE A 118 15.93 39.12 0.99
C ILE A 118 17.29 38.42 1.14
N VAL A 119 17.28 37.14 1.48
CA VAL A 119 18.50 36.35 1.56
C VAL A 119 18.74 35.66 0.22
N CYS A 120 19.94 35.81 -0.29
CA CYS A 120 20.43 35.17 -1.49
C CYS A 120 20.91 33.74 -1.20
N ASN A 121 20.30 32.73 -1.78
CA ASN A 121 20.82 31.38 -1.67
C ASN A 121 22.24 31.31 -2.28
N ASN A 122 23.14 30.55 -1.67
CA ASN A 122 24.52 30.37 -2.14
C ASN A 122 24.76 28.98 -2.76
N GLN A 123 23.69 28.21 -3.00
CA GLN A 123 23.74 26.88 -3.62
C GLN A 123 22.79 26.80 -4.82
N GLU A 124 23.09 25.96 -5.77
CA GLU A 124 22.21 25.68 -6.95
C GLU A 124 20.97 24.85 -6.59
N THR A 125 20.51 24.95 -5.35
CA THR A 125 19.27 24.35 -4.87
C THR A 125 18.16 25.42 -4.87
N PRO A 126 16.89 25.01 -4.94
CA PRO A 126 15.77 25.94 -4.76
C PRO A 126 15.89 26.77 -3.48
N ALA A 127 15.29 27.95 -3.46
CA ALA A 127 15.09 28.73 -2.24
C ALA A 127 14.25 27.90 -1.23
N PHE A 128 14.48 28.09 0.04
CA PHE A 128 13.81 27.38 1.13
C PHE A 128 13.44 28.29 2.28
N ALA A 129 12.50 27.87 3.11
CA ALA A 129 12.08 28.63 4.29
C ALA A 129 13.21 28.66 5.35
N MET A 130 13.70 29.87 5.64
CA MET A 130 14.81 30.06 6.59
C MET A 130 14.34 29.86 8.03
N THR A 131 15.22 29.26 8.81
CA THR A 131 15.00 28.96 10.22
C THR A 131 15.43 30.10 11.13
N ALA A 132 14.73 30.25 12.26
CA ALA A 132 14.92 31.37 13.22
C ALA A 132 16.33 31.47 13.80
N GLY A 133 17.00 30.35 14.11
CA GLY A 133 18.19 30.35 14.94
C GLY A 133 17.95 30.97 16.34
N ALA A 134 19.01 31.35 17.02
CA ALA A 134 18.94 31.93 18.37
C ALA A 134 18.27 33.31 18.39
N ASP A 135 18.47 34.13 17.36
CA ASP A 135 18.04 35.55 17.30
C ASP A 135 16.69 35.77 16.59
N GLY A 136 16.17 34.74 15.89
CA GLY A 136 14.95 34.87 15.07
C GLY A 136 13.71 35.27 15.84
N GLY A 137 13.61 34.92 17.13
CA GLY A 137 12.51 35.37 17.99
C GLY A 137 12.48 36.86 18.30
N ASN A 138 13.54 37.59 17.97
CA ASN A 138 13.64 39.05 18.15
C ASN A 138 13.41 39.84 16.87
N VAL A 139 13.23 39.13 15.74
CA VAL A 139 12.99 39.73 14.43
C VAL A 139 11.53 40.15 14.27
N ASN A 140 11.28 41.38 13.86
CA ASN A 140 9.94 41.94 13.66
C ASN A 140 9.69 42.42 12.21
N ILE A 141 10.67 42.29 11.32
CA ILE A 141 10.50 42.68 9.90
C ILE A 141 10.34 41.44 9.02
N PHE A 142 9.81 41.64 7.83
CA PHE A 142 9.68 40.61 6.81
C PHE A 142 11.06 40.12 6.33
N SER A 143 11.17 38.80 6.13
CA SER A 143 12.33 38.25 5.42
C SER A 143 11.95 37.02 4.58
N GLY A 144 12.69 36.82 3.49
CA GLY A 144 12.53 35.68 2.60
C GLY A 144 13.83 35.35 1.85
N MET A 145 13.82 34.23 1.12
CA MET A 145 14.96 33.76 0.32
C MET A 145 14.60 33.67 -1.15
N ILE A 146 15.51 34.04 -2.01
CA ILE A 146 15.43 33.79 -3.46
C ILE A 146 16.56 32.87 -3.92
N SER A 147 16.43 32.34 -5.15
CA SER A 147 17.41 31.43 -5.71
C SER A 147 18.78 32.10 -5.91
N GLN A 148 19.85 31.29 -5.98
CA GLN A 148 21.18 31.81 -6.32
C GLN A 148 21.20 32.50 -7.69
N ALA A 149 20.49 31.92 -8.67
CA ALA A 149 20.44 32.42 -10.03
C ALA A 149 19.78 33.82 -10.10
N ASP A 150 18.63 33.99 -9.43
CA ASP A 150 17.91 35.24 -9.38
C ASP A 150 18.73 36.34 -8.69
N CYS A 151 19.37 35.98 -7.59
CA CYS A 151 20.25 36.92 -6.88
C CYS A 151 21.46 37.33 -7.69
N ALA A 152 22.03 36.44 -8.49
CA ALA A 152 23.14 36.75 -9.38
C ALA A 152 22.75 37.75 -10.48
N LEU A 153 21.51 37.67 -11.01
CA LEU A 153 20.96 38.67 -11.97
C LEU A 153 20.87 40.05 -11.32
N ILE A 154 20.25 40.12 -10.14
CA ILE A 154 20.10 41.35 -9.39
C ILE A 154 21.47 41.97 -9.06
N ARG A 155 22.41 41.17 -8.61
CA ARG A 155 23.77 41.60 -8.27
C ARG A 155 24.51 42.17 -9.50
N THR A 156 24.32 41.52 -10.65
CA THR A 156 24.95 41.96 -11.90
C THR A 156 24.45 43.33 -12.34
N GLU A 157 23.16 43.60 -12.26
CA GLU A 157 22.57 44.90 -12.60
C GLU A 157 23.00 46.00 -11.63
N MET A 158 23.01 45.71 -10.31
CA MET A 158 23.50 46.66 -9.29
C MET A 158 24.99 46.98 -9.47
N ALA A 159 25.82 45.97 -9.82
CA ALA A 159 27.23 46.18 -10.13
C ALA A 159 27.42 47.07 -11.38
N GLY A 160 26.46 47.02 -12.32
CA GLY A 160 26.37 47.92 -13.47
C GLY A 160 25.97 49.36 -13.13
N GLY A 161 25.60 49.62 -11.87
CA GLY A 161 25.18 50.94 -11.38
C GLY A 161 23.67 51.20 -11.53
N ALA A 162 22.87 50.16 -11.79
CA ALA A 162 21.42 50.29 -11.82
C ALA A 162 20.87 50.45 -10.40
N GLU A 163 19.92 51.36 -10.23
CA GLU A 163 19.04 51.39 -9.06
C GLU A 163 17.90 50.40 -9.34
N ILE A 164 17.64 49.50 -8.38
CA ILE A 164 16.63 48.48 -8.49
C ILE A 164 15.50 48.76 -7.50
N ASP A 165 14.32 49.03 -8.02
CA ASP A 165 13.12 49.15 -7.21
C ASP A 165 12.41 47.81 -7.15
N VAL A 166 12.10 47.39 -5.94
CA VAL A 166 11.46 46.09 -5.66
C VAL A 166 10.22 46.27 -4.82
N SER A 167 9.24 45.45 -5.09
CA SER A 167 8.11 45.21 -4.19
C SER A 167 8.08 43.75 -3.78
N ILE A 168 7.84 43.52 -2.49
CA ILE A 168 7.50 42.19 -1.97
C ILE A 168 5.99 42.16 -1.96
N GLU A 169 5.42 41.47 -2.92
CA GLU A 169 3.98 41.31 -3.01
C GLU A 169 3.58 40.09 -2.22
N TYR A 170 2.70 40.35 -1.30
CA TYR A 170 2.10 39.36 -0.43
C TYR A 170 0.62 39.34 -0.73
N VAL A 171 0.18 38.42 -1.57
CA VAL A 171 -1.23 38.29 -1.88
C VAL A 171 -1.81 37.30 -0.89
N CYS A 172 -2.51 37.85 0.10
CA CYS A 172 -3.52 37.07 0.78
C CYS A 172 -4.71 36.97 -0.13
N ASP A 173 -4.85 35.86 -0.81
CA ASP A 173 -6.08 35.57 -1.52
C ASP A 173 -7.19 35.38 -0.50
N VAL A 174 -8.19 36.23 -0.57
CA VAL A 174 -9.44 35.95 0.12
C VAL A 174 -10.13 34.87 -0.72
N PRO A 175 -10.40 33.71 -0.18
CA PRO A 175 -11.06 32.67 -0.92
C PRO A 175 -12.36 33.21 -1.52
N VAL A 176 -12.51 33.06 -2.84
CA VAL A 176 -13.80 33.34 -3.48
C VAL A 176 -14.68 32.12 -3.26
N TYR A 177 -15.44 32.17 -2.19
CA TYR A 177 -16.40 31.11 -1.92
C TYR A 177 -17.60 31.23 -2.88
N GLY A 178 -17.98 30.10 -3.48
CA GLY A 178 -19.21 29.99 -4.24
C GLY A 178 -20.45 30.03 -3.34
N ASP A 179 -21.64 30.00 -3.94
CA ASP A 179 -22.90 30.05 -3.19
C ASP A 179 -23.14 28.77 -2.35
N GLU A 180 -22.46 27.69 -2.68
CA GLU A 180 -22.47 26.42 -1.97
C GLU A 180 -21.89 26.49 -0.57
N VAL A 181 -20.98 27.44 -0.27
CA VAL A 181 -20.42 27.60 1.08
C VAL A 181 -21.43 28.28 1.99
N ILE A 182 -21.90 27.54 2.98
CA ILE A 182 -22.93 28.02 3.93
C ILE A 182 -22.34 28.48 5.28
N TRP A 183 -21.16 27.97 5.65
CA TRP A 183 -20.44 28.38 6.86
C TRP A 183 -18.91 28.36 6.58
N GLY A 184 -18.16 29.20 7.29
CA GLY A 184 -16.71 29.40 7.07
C GLY A 184 -16.39 30.51 6.08
N ARG A 185 -17.42 31.15 5.51
CA ARG A 185 -17.33 32.24 4.54
C ARG A 185 -16.92 33.57 5.18
N ASN A 186 -17.30 33.78 6.44
CA ASN A 186 -17.04 35.02 7.16
C ASN A 186 -15.70 34.96 7.87
N SER A 187 -15.01 36.12 7.87
CA SER A 187 -13.75 36.26 8.61
C SER A 187 -13.91 35.90 10.08
N GLY A 188 -13.03 35.01 10.57
CA GLY A 188 -13.04 34.51 11.93
C GLY A 188 -13.90 33.26 12.16
N GLU A 189 -14.59 32.73 11.15
CA GLU A 189 -15.32 31.47 11.30
C GLU A 189 -14.38 30.26 11.15
N GLY A 190 -13.80 30.04 9.95
CA GLY A 190 -12.95 28.90 9.65
C GLY A 190 -11.55 29.26 9.14
N ASP A 191 -11.29 30.54 8.90
CA ASP A 191 -10.02 31.12 8.41
C ASP A 191 -9.07 31.51 9.55
N PHE A 192 -9.45 31.28 10.77
CA PHE A 192 -8.70 31.63 11.99
C PHE A 192 -8.17 33.07 12.10
N SER A 193 -8.69 34.01 11.32
CA SER A 193 -8.27 35.42 11.34
C SER A 193 -8.46 36.12 12.70
N ASN A 194 -9.30 35.59 13.56
CA ASN A 194 -9.52 36.00 14.96
C ASN A 194 -8.87 35.02 15.97
N GLY A 195 -7.85 34.30 15.54
CA GLY A 195 -7.28 33.20 16.35
C GLY A 195 -8.26 32.04 16.49
N LEU A 196 -8.33 31.43 17.66
CA LEU A 196 -9.26 30.35 17.95
C LEU A 196 -10.55 30.87 18.61
N GLU A 197 -10.94 32.14 18.42
CA GLU A 197 -12.18 32.68 18.98
C GLU A 197 -13.39 31.93 18.41
N GLY A 198 -14.29 31.48 19.30
CA GLY A 198 -15.46 30.66 18.93
C GLY A 198 -15.19 29.14 18.87
N TRP A 199 -13.94 28.73 18.76
CA TRP A 199 -13.53 27.33 18.86
C TRP A 199 -13.22 26.95 20.31
N THR A 200 -13.36 25.67 20.64
CA THR A 200 -13.06 25.14 21.97
C THR A 200 -12.00 24.04 21.88
N VAL A 201 -11.03 24.05 22.78
CA VAL A 201 -10.01 22.99 22.82
C VAL A 201 -10.35 22.01 23.93
N GLU A 202 -10.49 20.72 23.57
CA GLU A 202 -10.58 19.61 24.50
C GLU A 202 -9.24 18.86 24.49
N LYS A 203 -8.74 18.49 25.68
CA LYS A 203 -7.43 17.82 25.82
C LYS A 203 -7.41 16.95 27.06
N ASP A 204 -6.65 15.88 27.00
CA ASP A 204 -6.43 14.96 28.13
C ASP A 204 -5.28 15.39 29.05
N VAL A 205 -4.33 16.18 28.52
CA VAL A 205 -3.22 16.76 29.29
C VAL A 205 -3.01 18.23 28.92
N ASP A 206 -2.57 19.03 29.88
CA ASP A 206 -2.43 20.49 29.70
C ASP A 206 -1.35 20.90 28.70
N THR A 207 -0.40 20.05 28.44
CA THR A 207 0.73 20.34 27.54
C THR A 207 0.46 20.02 26.08
N THR A 208 -0.62 19.29 25.76
CA THR A 208 -0.98 18.89 24.38
C THR A 208 -2.23 19.64 23.98
N THR A 209 -2.11 20.75 23.28
CA THR A 209 -3.22 21.64 22.98
C THR A 209 -3.16 22.18 21.57
N TRP A 210 -4.33 22.45 20.98
CA TRP A 210 -4.41 23.27 19.79
C TRP A 210 -4.14 24.72 20.11
N GLU A 211 -3.36 25.37 19.26
CA GLU A 211 -2.97 26.77 19.38
C GLU A 211 -3.14 27.48 18.05
N TYR A 212 -3.19 28.80 18.10
CA TYR A 212 -3.13 29.64 16.91
C TYR A 212 -1.67 29.84 16.49
N THR A 213 -1.41 29.74 15.20
CA THR A 213 -0.12 30.10 14.59
C THR A 213 -0.34 31.23 13.59
N ALA A 214 0.38 32.33 13.75
CA ALA A 214 0.22 33.52 12.90
C ALA A 214 0.80 33.33 11.48
N ASN A 215 1.56 32.31 11.24
CA ASN A 215 2.31 32.10 10.00
C ASN A 215 2.16 30.68 9.41
N GLY A 216 1.35 29.82 10.00
CA GLY A 216 1.08 28.48 9.51
C GLY A 216 2.27 27.52 9.45
N PHE A 217 3.36 27.86 10.15
CA PHE A 217 4.54 27.00 10.24
C PHE A 217 4.50 26.14 11.50
N PRO A 218 5.09 24.91 11.44
CA PRO A 218 5.38 24.19 12.67
C PRO A 218 6.42 24.96 13.49
N ALA A 219 6.31 24.90 14.81
CA ALA A 219 7.18 25.66 15.72
C ALA A 219 8.60 25.08 15.89
N ILE A 220 8.89 23.91 15.32
CA ILE A 220 10.19 23.25 15.38
C ILE A 220 10.74 23.06 13.96
N ASN A 221 12.06 23.23 13.83
CA ASN A 221 12.76 22.94 12.59
C ASN A 221 13.07 21.46 12.47
N TYR A 222 12.61 20.85 11.39
CA TYR A 222 12.90 19.48 11.04
C TYR A 222 14.07 19.41 10.04
N ASN A 223 14.81 18.32 10.04
CA ASN A 223 15.91 18.11 9.10
C ASN A 223 15.43 17.81 7.65
N ASN A 224 14.14 17.88 7.39
CA ASN A 224 13.52 17.62 6.09
C ASN A 224 12.73 18.86 5.65
N ASP A 225 13.08 19.41 4.50
CA ASP A 225 12.45 20.63 3.94
C ASP A 225 10.94 20.46 3.72
N ALA A 226 10.47 19.25 3.37
CA ALA A 226 9.05 18.98 3.21
C ALA A 226 8.25 19.19 4.52
N PHE A 227 8.91 19.06 5.68
CA PHE A 227 8.28 19.25 6.98
C PHE A 227 8.27 20.73 7.43
N ASN A 228 9.13 21.53 6.88
CA ASN A 228 9.42 22.90 7.37
C ASN A 228 8.55 24.00 6.72
N GLY A 229 7.95 23.77 5.56
CA GLY A 229 7.15 24.80 4.89
C GLY A 229 5.86 25.16 5.64
N PRO A 230 5.18 26.27 5.29
CA PRO A 230 3.87 26.60 5.84
C PRO A 230 2.79 25.66 5.33
N ILE A 231 1.60 25.75 5.95
CA ILE A 231 0.40 25.17 5.35
C ILE A 231 0.10 25.87 4.01
N ASN A 232 -0.39 25.09 3.04
CA ASN A 232 -0.87 25.60 1.76
C ASN A 232 -2.37 25.92 1.88
N SER A 233 -2.70 27.11 2.35
CA SER A 233 -4.07 27.60 2.47
C SER A 233 -4.19 29.00 1.91
N ALA A 234 -5.39 29.36 1.45
CA ALA A 234 -5.64 30.66 0.82
C ALA A 234 -5.50 31.83 1.82
N THR A 235 -5.84 31.60 3.09
CA THR A 235 -5.83 32.63 4.12
C THR A 235 -4.67 32.51 5.10
N ILE A 236 -3.62 31.78 4.76
CA ILE A 236 -2.47 31.55 5.67
C ILE A 236 -1.89 32.85 6.27
N CYS A 237 -2.04 33.97 5.60
CA CYS A 237 -1.58 35.28 6.06
C CYS A 237 -2.31 35.79 7.30
N ASN A 238 -3.50 35.30 7.60
CA ASN A 238 -4.23 35.61 8.80
C ASN A 238 -4.04 34.59 9.92
N GLY A 239 -3.23 33.55 9.63
CA GLY A 239 -2.85 32.47 10.56
C GLY A 239 -3.61 31.18 10.32
N ALA A 240 -3.40 30.20 11.21
CA ALA A 240 -3.98 28.87 11.15
C ALA A 240 -4.09 28.29 12.56
N ALA A 241 -4.83 27.18 12.70
CA ALA A 241 -4.81 26.37 13.92
C ALA A 241 -3.74 25.30 13.83
N ILE A 242 -2.96 25.11 14.88
CA ILE A 242 -1.90 24.10 14.96
C ILE A 242 -2.02 23.23 16.20
N MET A 243 -1.91 21.93 16.04
CA MET A 243 -1.57 20.98 17.06
C MET A 243 -0.09 20.59 16.89
N ASN A 244 0.76 21.02 17.82
CA ASN A 244 2.20 20.74 17.74
C ASN A 244 2.66 19.91 18.93
N SER A 245 2.70 18.59 18.79
CA SER A 245 3.06 17.70 19.86
C SER A 245 4.56 17.69 20.17
N ASP A 246 5.44 18.04 19.25
CA ASP A 246 6.88 18.06 19.44
C ASP A 246 7.35 19.20 20.33
N VAL A 247 6.75 20.38 20.20
CA VAL A 247 7.04 21.51 21.10
C VAL A 247 6.64 21.16 22.52
N LEU A 248 5.54 20.45 22.65
CA LEU A 248 4.91 20.16 23.94
C LEU A 248 5.45 18.88 24.58
N GLY A 249 5.89 17.91 23.76
CA GLY A 249 6.36 16.61 24.23
C GLY A 249 7.88 16.46 24.44
N GLY A 250 8.69 17.35 23.88
CA GLY A 250 10.14 17.41 24.11
C GLY A 250 10.96 16.18 23.69
N GLN A 251 10.41 15.25 22.95
CA GLN A 251 11.11 14.02 22.57
C GLN A 251 12.34 14.25 21.69
N ILE A 252 12.23 15.16 20.73
CA ILE A 252 13.36 15.48 19.82
C ILE A 252 14.49 16.22 20.54
N LEU A 253 14.18 16.88 21.66
CA LEU A 253 15.14 17.68 22.43
C LEU A 253 15.65 16.99 23.70
N GLY A 254 15.30 15.74 23.96
CA GLY A 254 15.79 14.95 25.11
C GLY A 254 15.19 15.34 26.47
N ASN A 255 14.07 16.05 26.48
CA ASN A 255 13.30 16.35 27.68
C ASN A 255 12.27 15.23 27.96
N GLU A 256 11.88 15.08 29.22
CA GLU A 256 10.87 14.09 29.59
C GLU A 256 9.54 14.39 28.85
N VAL A 257 8.97 13.34 28.23
CA VAL A 257 7.73 13.41 27.47
C VAL A 257 6.59 13.85 28.37
N ALA A 258 5.93 14.94 28.01
CA ALA A 258 4.71 15.37 28.70
C ALA A 258 3.56 14.35 28.53
N CYS A 259 3.71 13.41 27.60
CA CYS A 259 2.75 12.40 27.21
C CYS A 259 3.46 11.06 27.04
N ALA A 260 3.38 10.19 28.04
CA ALA A 260 4.02 8.86 28.03
C ALA A 260 3.28 7.83 27.13
N ASN A 261 2.04 8.12 26.74
CA ASN A 261 1.18 7.40 25.80
C ASN A 261 0.64 8.42 24.79
N PRO A 262 0.11 7.99 23.64
CA PRO A 262 -0.48 8.96 22.73
C PRO A 262 -1.49 9.85 23.47
N CYS A 263 -1.33 11.15 23.33
CA CYS A 263 -2.22 12.15 23.92
C CYS A 263 -3.33 12.47 22.93
N THR A 264 -4.50 12.76 23.47
CA THR A 264 -5.66 13.20 22.69
C THR A 264 -5.87 14.69 22.86
N SER A 265 -6.00 15.41 21.76
CA SER A 265 -6.41 16.81 21.75
C SER A 265 -7.34 17.10 20.59
N SER A 266 -8.43 17.77 20.87
CA SER A 266 -9.46 18.08 19.88
C SER A 266 -9.67 19.59 19.77
N LEU A 267 -9.83 20.09 18.55
CA LEU A 267 -10.30 21.44 18.24
C LEU A 267 -11.76 21.33 17.83
N VAL A 268 -12.67 21.83 18.68
CA VAL A 268 -14.11 21.73 18.53
C VAL A 268 -14.67 23.00 17.91
N SER A 269 -15.43 22.84 16.82
CA SER A 269 -16.10 23.96 16.14
C SER A 269 -17.16 24.62 17.01
N PRO A 270 -17.54 25.88 16.73
CA PRO A 270 -18.80 26.38 17.21
C PRO A 270 -19.98 25.52 16.74
N MET A 271 -21.12 25.63 17.42
CA MET A 271 -22.37 25.02 16.94
C MET A 271 -22.87 25.76 15.72
N ILE A 272 -23.01 25.09 14.60
CA ILE A 272 -23.46 25.65 13.32
C ILE A 272 -24.96 25.38 13.16
N ASP A 273 -25.77 26.42 13.14
CA ASP A 273 -27.18 26.33 12.78
C ASP A 273 -27.31 26.28 11.26
N LEU A 274 -27.50 25.08 10.71
CA LEU A 274 -27.51 24.84 9.27
C LEU A 274 -28.70 25.53 8.59
N ALA A 275 -29.84 25.63 9.25
CA ALA A 275 -31.02 26.34 8.71
C ALA A 275 -30.78 27.85 8.65
N ALA A 276 -30.18 28.44 9.69
CA ALA A 276 -29.78 29.85 9.67
C ALA A 276 -28.66 30.14 8.68
N ALA A 277 -27.77 29.17 8.43
CA ALA A 277 -26.72 29.22 7.42
C ALA A 277 -27.26 29.09 5.99
N GLY A 278 -28.52 28.67 5.80
CA GLY A 278 -29.15 28.58 4.48
C GLY A 278 -29.04 27.21 3.82
N ALA A 279 -28.72 26.16 4.57
CA ALA A 279 -28.64 24.79 4.04
C ALA A 279 -29.98 24.29 3.49
N ASP A 280 -29.97 23.73 2.28
CA ASP A 280 -31.08 22.92 1.76
C ASP A 280 -31.02 21.53 2.42
N PRO A 281 -32.08 21.10 3.13
CA PRO A 281 -32.07 19.85 3.86
C PRO A 281 -32.08 18.60 2.98
N ASN A 282 -32.27 18.75 1.66
CA ASN A 282 -32.25 17.63 0.72
C ASN A 282 -30.94 17.55 -0.07
N THR A 283 -30.01 18.42 0.20
CA THR A 283 -28.76 18.57 -0.52
C THR A 283 -27.59 18.10 0.34
N GLY A 284 -26.58 17.48 -0.25
CA GLY A 284 -25.42 16.97 0.45
C GLY A 284 -24.65 18.04 1.21
N LEU A 285 -24.05 17.65 2.30
CA LEU A 285 -23.17 18.49 3.11
C LEU A 285 -21.74 17.99 3.02
N PHE A 286 -20.79 18.94 2.94
CA PHE A 286 -19.35 18.62 2.98
C PHE A 286 -18.67 19.51 4.02
N ILE A 287 -17.58 18.96 4.58
CA ILE A 287 -16.58 19.76 5.26
C ILE A 287 -15.37 19.89 4.35
N GLN A 288 -14.94 21.13 4.13
CA GLN A 288 -13.71 21.44 3.39
C GLN A 288 -12.73 22.14 4.30
N PHE A 289 -11.44 21.81 4.19
CA PHE A 289 -10.38 22.51 4.94
C PHE A 289 -9.03 22.22 4.31
N SER A 290 -8.10 23.17 4.48
CA SER A 290 -6.69 22.98 4.18
C SER A 290 -5.98 22.33 5.35
N GLN A 291 -5.07 21.41 5.09
CA GLN A 291 -4.26 20.77 6.13
C GLN A 291 -2.79 20.67 5.76
N LYS A 292 -1.95 20.72 6.77
CA LYS A 292 -0.58 20.26 6.71
C LYS A 292 -0.30 19.33 7.87
N VAL A 293 0.18 18.12 7.57
CA VAL A 293 0.47 17.09 8.56
C VAL A 293 1.75 16.36 8.21
N THR A 294 2.50 15.98 9.23
CA THR A 294 3.55 14.97 9.10
C THR A 294 3.12 13.76 9.88
N HIS A 295 2.88 12.68 9.14
CA HIS A 295 2.39 11.43 9.71
C HIS A 295 3.52 10.57 10.25
N PHE A 296 3.33 10.03 11.46
CA PHE A 296 4.18 9.00 12.05
C PHE A 296 3.32 7.93 12.73
N THR A 297 3.22 7.92 14.03
CA THR A 297 2.36 7.00 14.81
C THR A 297 1.07 7.66 15.27
N SER A 298 0.77 8.84 14.74
CA SER A 298 -0.39 9.65 15.12
C SER A 298 -1.61 9.29 14.28
N SER A 299 -2.80 9.47 14.84
CA SER A 299 -4.07 9.42 14.10
C SER A 299 -4.74 10.77 14.09
N TYR A 300 -5.48 11.02 13.02
CA TYR A 300 -6.18 12.26 12.72
C TYR A 300 -7.61 11.93 12.35
N SER A 301 -8.58 12.61 12.94
CA SER A 301 -9.98 12.37 12.60
C SER A 301 -10.84 13.61 12.72
N ILE A 302 -11.95 13.61 11.99
CA ILE A 302 -13.08 14.50 12.25
C ILE A 302 -14.14 13.69 12.97
N ILE A 303 -14.64 14.22 14.09
CA ILE A 303 -15.72 13.57 14.81
C ILE A 303 -16.92 14.50 14.84
N LEU A 304 -18.08 13.99 14.45
CA LEU A 304 -19.27 14.76 14.18
C LEU A 304 -20.31 14.62 15.30
N SER A 305 -21.03 15.69 15.52
CA SER A 305 -22.21 15.75 16.40
C SER A 305 -23.37 16.42 15.70
N LYS A 306 -24.56 15.90 15.83
CA LYS A 306 -25.80 16.46 15.29
C LYS A 306 -26.75 16.88 16.39
N ASN A 307 -27.36 18.06 16.22
CA ASN A 307 -28.41 18.62 17.10
C ASN A 307 -27.99 18.75 18.56
N GLY A 308 -26.70 19.04 18.82
CA GLY A 308 -26.18 19.15 20.20
C GLY A 308 -26.08 17.82 20.95
N GLY A 309 -26.14 16.70 20.23
CA GLY A 309 -25.94 15.36 20.77
C GLY A 309 -24.44 15.05 21.03
N PRO A 310 -24.10 13.82 21.41
CA PRO A 310 -22.73 13.40 21.59
C PRO A 310 -21.97 13.32 20.25
N PHE A 311 -20.65 13.44 20.30
CA PHE A 311 -19.76 13.17 19.19
C PHE A 311 -19.64 11.65 19.00
N LEU A 312 -20.15 11.12 17.88
CA LEU A 312 -20.26 9.67 17.65
C LEU A 312 -19.71 9.21 16.31
N ASP A 313 -19.91 10.02 15.26
CA ASP A 313 -19.56 9.62 13.91
C ASP A 313 -18.13 10.09 13.61
N THR A 314 -17.19 9.14 13.48
CA THR A 314 -15.76 9.42 13.29
C THR A 314 -15.37 9.18 11.85
N ILE A 315 -14.74 10.17 11.24
CA ILE A 315 -14.14 10.10 9.90
C ILE A 315 -12.62 10.09 10.08
N PRO A 316 -11.94 8.96 9.87
CA PRO A 316 -10.49 8.91 9.94
C PRO A 316 -9.86 9.66 8.75
N LEU A 317 -8.76 10.38 9.01
CA LEU A 317 -8.03 11.14 8.01
C LEU A 317 -6.62 10.56 7.85
N ASN A 318 -6.06 10.71 6.64
CA ASN A 318 -4.67 10.37 6.36
C ASN A 318 -4.30 8.88 6.64
N ALA A 319 -5.27 7.99 6.67
CA ALA A 319 -5.05 6.57 6.98
C ALA A 319 -4.12 5.85 5.98
N ALA A 320 -4.10 6.32 4.73
CA ALA A 320 -3.23 5.77 3.68
C ALA A 320 -1.86 6.48 3.59
N VAL A 321 -1.60 7.48 4.43
CA VAL A 321 -0.34 8.21 4.38
C VAL A 321 0.78 7.40 5.01
N VAL A 322 1.85 7.20 4.26
CA VAL A 322 3.02 6.44 4.73
C VAL A 322 3.73 7.18 5.87
N THR A 323 4.21 6.43 6.84
CA THR A 323 5.01 6.94 7.96
C THR A 323 6.18 7.81 7.49
N ASN A 324 6.43 8.92 8.18
CA ASN A 324 7.43 9.95 7.84
C ASN A 324 7.17 10.67 6.51
N THR A 325 5.91 10.80 6.12
CA THR A 325 5.49 11.57 4.96
C THR A 325 4.79 12.85 5.41
N ALA A 326 5.12 13.96 4.75
CA ALA A 326 4.41 15.22 4.90
C ALA A 326 3.31 15.33 3.85
N VAL A 327 2.11 15.71 4.28
CA VAL A 327 0.96 16.04 3.43
C VAL A 327 0.62 17.51 3.62
N ASN A 328 0.36 18.21 2.51
CA ASN A 328 -0.01 19.63 2.51
C ASN A 328 -1.03 19.82 1.38
N ASN A 329 -2.31 19.70 1.72
CA ASN A 329 -3.40 19.68 0.75
C ASN A 329 -4.70 20.24 1.33
N THR A 330 -5.67 20.47 0.46
CA THR A 330 -7.05 20.76 0.84
C THR A 330 -7.88 19.48 0.72
N LEU A 331 -8.68 19.21 1.73
CA LEU A 331 -9.62 18.09 1.77
C LEU A 331 -11.04 18.61 1.66
N LYS A 332 -11.89 17.88 0.92
CA LYS A 332 -13.35 18.08 0.87
C LYS A 332 -13.99 16.71 1.12
N ILE A 333 -14.77 16.61 2.19
CA ILE A 333 -15.23 15.34 2.73
C ILE A 333 -16.75 15.38 2.87
N PRO A 334 -17.49 14.46 2.24
CA PRO A 334 -18.94 14.37 2.39
C PRO A 334 -19.33 13.98 3.83
N LEU A 335 -20.38 14.60 4.35
CA LEU A 335 -20.92 14.35 5.66
C LEU A 335 -22.19 13.49 5.55
N PHE A 336 -22.03 12.22 5.24
CA PHE A 336 -23.14 11.28 5.02
C PHE A 336 -24.09 11.18 6.22
N GLY A 337 -25.39 11.29 5.97
CA GLY A 337 -26.43 11.20 7.00
C GLY A 337 -26.54 12.44 7.90
N TYR A 338 -25.96 13.55 7.43
CA TYR A 338 -26.11 14.88 8.07
C TYR A 338 -27.02 15.81 7.28
N GLU A 339 -27.57 15.38 6.17
CA GLU A 339 -28.58 16.08 5.39
C GLU A 339 -29.84 16.30 6.26
N GLY A 340 -30.39 17.51 6.22
CA GLY A 340 -31.56 17.88 7.01
C GLY A 340 -31.37 17.96 8.53
N VAL A 341 -30.15 17.86 9.03
CA VAL A 341 -29.80 18.12 10.42
C VAL A 341 -29.93 19.60 10.71
N SER A 342 -30.52 19.98 11.86
CA SER A 342 -30.69 21.39 12.21
C SER A 342 -29.42 22.05 12.67
N ASN A 343 -28.62 21.34 13.45
CA ASN A 343 -27.34 21.87 13.96
C ASN A 343 -26.23 20.85 13.76
N LEU A 344 -25.11 21.33 13.25
CA LEU A 344 -23.88 20.58 13.09
C LEU A 344 -22.82 21.09 14.06
N GLN A 345 -22.08 20.20 14.67
CA GLN A 345 -20.84 20.50 15.34
C GLN A 345 -19.82 19.40 15.00
N PHE A 346 -18.57 19.76 14.84
CA PHE A 346 -17.51 18.81 14.56
C PHE A 346 -16.25 19.15 15.37
N LYS A 347 -15.37 18.17 15.50
CA LYS A 347 -14.07 18.39 16.09
C LYS A 347 -12.96 17.72 15.27
N PHE A 348 -11.83 18.40 15.14
CA PHE A 348 -10.59 17.83 14.66
C PHE A 348 -9.89 17.17 15.84
N GLU A 349 -9.74 15.88 15.83
CA GLU A 349 -9.11 15.13 16.91
C GLU A 349 -7.76 14.58 16.46
N TYR A 350 -6.72 14.93 17.22
CA TYR A 350 -5.38 14.41 17.09
C TYR A 350 -5.11 13.44 18.24
N VAL A 351 -4.59 12.24 17.91
CA VAL A 351 -4.11 11.26 18.89
C VAL A 351 -2.68 10.88 18.52
N GLY A 352 -1.72 11.28 19.34
CA GLY A 352 -0.31 11.04 19.01
C GLY A 352 0.66 11.71 19.99
N ASN A 353 1.95 11.62 19.68
CA ASN A 353 3.00 12.19 20.49
C ASN A 353 4.19 12.74 19.69
N LEU A 354 4.09 12.79 18.37
CA LEU A 354 5.13 13.26 17.46
C LEU A 354 4.56 14.11 16.35
N TYR A 355 5.36 15.05 15.88
CA TYR A 355 5.07 15.98 14.79
C TYR A 355 3.90 16.92 15.06
N TYR A 356 3.16 17.29 14.03
CA TYR A 356 2.16 18.35 14.08
C TYR A 356 1.01 18.07 13.11
N TRP A 357 -0.09 18.79 13.35
CA TRP A 357 -1.20 18.95 12.42
C TRP A 357 -1.62 20.41 12.38
N ILE A 358 -1.60 21.02 11.20
CA ILE A 358 -2.03 22.40 10.96
C ILE A 358 -3.28 22.32 10.10
N ILE A 359 -4.29 23.12 10.42
CA ILE A 359 -5.53 23.25 9.65
C ILE A 359 -5.88 24.73 9.43
N ASP A 360 -6.53 25.01 8.29
CA ASP A 360 -6.98 26.35 7.93
C ASP A 360 -8.11 26.27 6.90
N ASP A 361 -8.77 27.41 6.61
CA ASP A 361 -9.83 27.56 5.61
C ASP A 361 -10.97 26.53 5.78
N VAL A 362 -11.43 26.34 7.01
CA VAL A 362 -12.48 25.35 7.30
C VAL A 362 -13.84 25.91 6.86
N ALA A 363 -14.53 25.17 5.99
CA ALA A 363 -15.85 25.57 5.48
C ALA A 363 -16.82 24.40 5.47
N ILE A 364 -18.12 24.69 5.60
CA ILE A 364 -19.20 23.73 5.32
C ILE A 364 -19.86 24.17 4.02
N THR A 365 -19.95 23.22 3.07
CA THR A 365 -20.65 23.41 1.80
C THR A 365 -21.90 22.57 1.73
N ASN A 366 -22.89 23.05 0.97
CA ASN A 366 -24.17 22.40 0.75
C ASN A 366 -24.45 22.38 -0.75
N GLU A 367 -24.21 21.24 -1.38
CA GLU A 367 -24.26 21.09 -2.83
C GLU A 367 -24.74 19.69 -3.25
N SER A 368 -25.52 19.66 -4.32
CA SER A 368 -25.98 18.42 -4.91
C SER A 368 -24.92 17.81 -5.80
N TYR A 369 -24.72 16.49 -5.71
CA TYR A 369 -23.68 15.79 -6.44
C TYR A 369 -24.07 14.35 -6.76
N VAL A 370 -23.36 13.76 -7.69
CA VAL A 370 -23.25 12.31 -7.89
C VAL A 370 -21.83 11.90 -7.49
N ASP A 371 -21.72 10.81 -6.80
CA ASP A 371 -20.43 10.21 -6.46
C ASP A 371 -20.60 8.70 -6.51
N MET A 372 -20.20 8.13 -7.64
CA MET A 372 -20.24 6.70 -7.86
C MET A 372 -18.98 6.06 -7.33
N GLN A 373 -19.12 5.16 -6.41
CA GLN A 373 -18.04 4.36 -5.87
C GLN A 373 -18.18 2.91 -6.31
N LEU A 374 -17.14 2.36 -6.92
CA LEU A 374 -17.03 0.92 -7.13
C LEU A 374 -16.50 0.24 -5.87
N ASN A 375 -16.90 -1.01 -5.71
CA ASN A 375 -16.37 -1.85 -4.65
C ASN A 375 -16.59 -1.27 -3.24
N ASN A 376 -17.80 -0.88 -2.96
CA ASN A 376 -18.13 -0.52 -1.58
C ASN A 376 -17.99 -1.73 -0.62
N ASN A 377 -18.34 -2.92 -1.11
CA ASN A 377 -18.24 -4.17 -0.35
C ASN A 377 -17.47 -5.26 -1.09
N TYR A 378 -17.65 -5.41 -2.42
CA TYR A 378 -17.20 -6.59 -3.12
C TYR A 378 -17.04 -6.41 -4.64
N TYR A 379 -16.04 -7.08 -5.24
CA TYR A 379 -15.90 -7.29 -6.70
C TYR A 379 -15.20 -8.62 -6.99
N ALA A 380 -15.42 -9.20 -8.17
CA ALA A 380 -14.78 -10.44 -8.55
C ALA A 380 -13.36 -10.20 -9.08
N THR A 381 -12.44 -11.04 -8.64
CA THR A 381 -11.03 -11.08 -9.09
C THR A 381 -10.71 -12.41 -9.75
N ALA A 382 -9.50 -12.56 -10.30
CA ALA A 382 -9.00 -13.88 -10.70
C ALA A 382 -8.89 -14.80 -9.48
N PRO A 383 -9.22 -16.10 -9.61
CA PRO A 383 -9.29 -17.02 -8.46
C PRO A 383 -7.95 -17.22 -7.72
N ALA A 384 -6.83 -17.07 -8.41
CA ALA A 384 -5.50 -17.11 -7.84
C ALA A 384 -4.66 -15.96 -8.41
N TYR A 385 -3.65 -15.52 -7.65
CA TYR A 385 -2.73 -14.49 -8.11
C TYR A 385 -1.88 -14.97 -9.29
N LYS A 386 -1.39 -16.22 -9.22
CA LYS A 386 -0.70 -16.90 -10.31
C LYS A 386 -1.43 -18.19 -10.68
N THR A 387 -1.67 -18.40 -11.94
CA THR A 387 -2.32 -19.60 -12.46
C THR A 387 -1.56 -20.12 -13.69
N PRO A 388 -1.19 -21.41 -13.75
CA PRO A 388 -0.62 -21.99 -14.97
C PRO A 388 -1.57 -21.85 -16.15
N LEU A 389 -1.03 -21.57 -17.33
CA LEU A 389 -1.86 -21.44 -18.55
C LEU A 389 -2.70 -22.69 -18.83
N SER A 390 -2.17 -23.89 -18.53
CA SER A 390 -2.90 -25.16 -18.66
C SER A 390 -4.13 -25.24 -17.76
N GLN A 391 -4.14 -24.48 -16.67
CA GLN A 391 -5.22 -24.40 -15.69
C GLN A 391 -6.02 -23.11 -15.79
N ALA A 392 -5.76 -22.29 -16.81
CA ALA A 392 -6.54 -21.08 -17.03
C ALA A 392 -8.01 -21.44 -17.28
N SER A 393 -8.89 -20.84 -16.55
CA SER A 393 -10.33 -21.02 -16.64
C SER A 393 -11.04 -19.69 -16.84
N GLU A 394 -12.33 -19.80 -17.11
CA GLU A 394 -13.22 -18.66 -17.26
C GLU A 394 -13.27 -17.83 -15.97
N ILE A 395 -12.99 -16.54 -16.10
CA ILE A 395 -13.08 -15.55 -15.03
C ILE A 395 -14.36 -14.75 -15.25
N PRO A 396 -15.39 -14.92 -14.40
CA PRO A 396 -16.56 -14.07 -14.43
C PRO A 396 -16.29 -12.74 -13.73
N PHE A 397 -17.11 -11.73 -14.02
CA PHE A 397 -16.99 -10.40 -13.45
C PHE A 397 -18.23 -10.03 -12.66
N LEU A 398 -18.00 -9.32 -11.57
CA LEU A 398 -19.03 -8.86 -10.65
C LEU A 398 -18.47 -7.67 -9.89
N VAL A 399 -19.32 -6.72 -9.56
CA VAL A 399 -18.95 -5.53 -8.78
C VAL A 399 -20.13 -5.03 -7.97
N ASP A 400 -19.86 -4.46 -6.80
CA ASP A 400 -20.79 -3.64 -6.05
C ASP A 400 -20.60 -2.17 -6.43
N MET A 401 -21.70 -1.43 -6.52
CA MET A 401 -21.71 -0.01 -6.82
C MET A 401 -22.49 0.74 -5.77
N PHE A 402 -21.95 1.81 -5.26
CA PHE A 402 -22.61 2.71 -4.35
C PHE A 402 -22.63 4.12 -4.92
N ASN A 403 -23.77 4.79 -4.85
CA ASN A 403 -23.89 6.20 -5.13
C ASN A 403 -23.90 6.96 -3.79
N ASN A 404 -22.76 7.54 -3.44
CA ASN A 404 -22.59 8.34 -2.23
C ASN A 404 -23.23 9.73 -2.35
N GLY A 405 -23.55 10.17 -3.58
CA GLY A 405 -24.17 11.46 -3.85
C GLY A 405 -25.65 11.48 -3.52
N ASP A 406 -26.26 12.66 -3.51
CA ASP A 406 -27.71 12.86 -3.33
C ASP A 406 -28.51 12.80 -4.62
N GLN A 407 -27.83 12.91 -5.77
CA GLN A 407 -28.43 12.85 -7.09
C GLN A 407 -28.43 11.43 -7.65
N THR A 408 -29.46 11.11 -8.45
CA THR A 408 -29.48 9.84 -9.21
C THR A 408 -28.36 9.84 -10.26
N ALA A 409 -27.57 8.79 -10.28
CA ALA A 409 -26.65 8.48 -11.38
C ALA A 409 -27.45 7.81 -12.50
N GLU A 410 -27.49 8.46 -13.68
CA GLU A 410 -28.28 8.03 -14.83
C GLU A 410 -27.38 7.46 -15.93
N ASN A 411 -27.89 6.49 -16.70
CA ASN A 411 -27.15 5.81 -17.78
C ASN A 411 -25.84 5.19 -17.30
N LEU A 412 -25.95 4.41 -16.23
CA LEU A 412 -24.80 3.72 -15.63
C LEU A 412 -24.20 2.68 -16.56
N GLU A 413 -22.91 2.79 -16.78
CA GLU A 413 -22.10 1.80 -17.49
C GLU A 413 -20.88 1.44 -16.69
N VAL A 414 -20.57 0.15 -16.58
CA VAL A 414 -19.29 -0.32 -16.04
C VAL A 414 -18.51 -0.98 -17.16
N THR A 415 -17.31 -0.49 -17.36
CA THR A 415 -16.32 -1.06 -18.26
C THR A 415 -15.41 -1.99 -17.50
N MET A 416 -15.24 -3.20 -17.99
CA MET A 416 -14.16 -4.10 -17.59
C MET A 416 -13.14 -4.16 -18.71
N ASP A 417 -11.93 -3.71 -18.43
CA ASP A 417 -10.80 -3.76 -19.36
C ASP A 417 -9.66 -4.58 -18.78
N ILE A 418 -9.15 -5.55 -19.54
CA ILE A 418 -7.99 -6.34 -19.15
C ILE A 418 -6.86 -6.03 -20.10
N THR A 419 -5.76 -5.56 -19.57
CA THR A 419 -4.54 -5.27 -20.31
C THR A 419 -3.45 -6.28 -19.98
N ASN A 420 -2.58 -6.58 -20.96
CA ASN A 420 -1.38 -7.37 -20.75
C ASN A 420 -0.20 -6.51 -20.26
N ALA A 421 0.93 -7.12 -20.00
CA ALA A 421 2.14 -6.45 -19.51
C ALA A 421 2.66 -5.32 -20.43
N SER A 422 2.28 -5.30 -21.71
CA SER A 422 2.62 -4.20 -22.63
C SER A 422 1.63 -3.03 -22.56
N GLY A 423 0.59 -3.12 -21.72
CA GLY A 423 -0.50 -2.15 -21.64
C GLY A 423 -1.53 -2.25 -22.77
N SER A 424 -1.48 -3.32 -23.57
CA SER A 424 -2.45 -3.54 -24.64
C SER A 424 -3.69 -4.22 -24.10
N SER A 425 -4.88 -3.67 -24.39
CA SER A 425 -6.16 -4.30 -24.05
C SER A 425 -6.32 -5.63 -24.79
N VAL A 426 -6.53 -6.70 -24.01
CA VAL A 426 -6.76 -8.07 -24.52
C VAL A 426 -8.22 -8.52 -24.36
N PHE A 427 -8.95 -7.84 -23.49
CA PHE A 427 -10.38 -8.03 -23.30
C PHE A 427 -11.01 -6.72 -22.87
N ASN A 428 -12.12 -6.37 -23.48
CA ASN A 428 -12.91 -5.20 -23.08
C ASN A 428 -14.40 -5.54 -23.20
N THR A 429 -15.15 -5.15 -22.20
CA THR A 429 -16.60 -5.23 -22.21
C THR A 429 -17.21 -4.08 -21.44
N VAL A 430 -18.34 -3.60 -21.90
CA VAL A 430 -19.15 -2.58 -21.22
C VAL A 430 -20.48 -3.21 -20.87
N GLN A 431 -20.91 -3.07 -19.66
CA GLN A 431 -22.18 -3.53 -19.15
C GLN A 431 -22.99 -2.33 -18.66
N SER A 432 -24.20 -2.14 -19.20
CA SER A 432 -25.13 -1.12 -18.73
C SER A 432 -25.95 -1.66 -17.57
N PHE A 433 -26.22 -0.80 -16.60
CA PHE A 433 -27.03 -1.09 -15.43
C PHE A 433 -28.17 -0.06 -15.28
N ASP A 434 -29.15 -0.36 -14.44
CA ASP A 434 -30.22 0.55 -14.12
C ASP A 434 -29.69 1.80 -13.39
N ASP A 435 -30.40 2.92 -13.53
CA ASP A 435 -30.08 4.17 -12.82
C ASP A 435 -30.03 3.93 -11.31
N LEU A 436 -29.02 4.51 -10.64
CA LEU A 436 -28.82 4.33 -9.22
C LEU A 436 -29.16 5.62 -8.45
N PRO A 437 -30.23 5.60 -7.65
CA PRO A 437 -30.61 6.75 -6.83
C PRO A 437 -29.48 7.15 -5.87
N GLY A 438 -29.52 8.42 -5.43
CA GLY A 438 -28.60 8.90 -4.41
C GLY A 438 -28.71 8.07 -3.12
N TYR A 439 -27.58 7.91 -2.43
CA TYR A 439 -27.41 7.12 -1.21
C TYR A 439 -27.89 5.67 -1.33
N SER A 440 -27.72 5.08 -2.48
CA SER A 440 -28.12 3.71 -2.80
C SER A 440 -26.97 2.82 -3.17
N LEU A 441 -27.09 1.56 -2.79
CA LEU A 441 -26.16 0.48 -3.08
C LEU A 441 -26.81 -0.52 -4.02
N ASN A 442 -26.12 -0.89 -5.10
CA ASN A 442 -26.42 -2.07 -5.89
C ASN A 442 -25.33 -3.11 -5.65
N GLU A 443 -25.74 -4.23 -5.10
CA GLU A 443 -24.83 -5.34 -4.78
C GLU A 443 -24.85 -6.41 -5.87
N ASN A 444 -23.71 -7.07 -6.05
CA ASN A 444 -23.58 -8.26 -6.87
C ASN A 444 -23.97 -8.04 -8.36
N MET A 445 -23.57 -6.91 -8.90
CA MET A 445 -23.84 -6.55 -10.30
C MET A 445 -22.97 -7.37 -11.23
N THR A 446 -23.54 -8.36 -11.91
CA THR A 446 -22.83 -9.31 -12.76
C THR A 446 -22.72 -8.85 -14.20
N PHE A 447 -21.64 -9.27 -14.87
CA PHE A 447 -21.45 -9.05 -16.30
C PHE A 447 -21.90 -10.27 -17.10
N ASP A 448 -22.41 -10.02 -18.30
CA ASP A 448 -22.82 -11.08 -19.25
C ASP A 448 -21.63 -11.80 -19.91
N ARG A 449 -20.43 -11.21 -19.83
CA ARG A 449 -19.20 -11.72 -20.47
C ARG A 449 -18.17 -12.09 -19.45
N THR A 450 -17.39 -13.09 -19.80
CA THR A 450 -16.27 -13.64 -19.02
C THR A 450 -14.97 -13.55 -19.81
N PHE A 451 -13.85 -13.72 -19.19
CA PHE A 451 -12.53 -13.74 -19.81
C PHE A 451 -11.80 -15.05 -19.48
N THR A 452 -11.18 -15.65 -20.48
CA THR A 452 -10.25 -16.79 -20.30
C THR A 452 -8.89 -16.40 -20.87
N PRO A 453 -7.83 -16.34 -20.04
CA PRO A 453 -6.50 -16.06 -20.54
C PRO A 453 -6.02 -17.13 -21.52
N THR A 454 -5.37 -16.72 -22.59
CA THR A 454 -4.84 -17.62 -23.64
C THR A 454 -3.33 -17.55 -23.79
N GLU A 455 -2.68 -16.63 -23.12
CA GLU A 455 -1.23 -16.39 -23.16
C GLU A 455 -0.67 -16.23 -21.76
N ARG A 456 0.63 -16.51 -21.59
CA ARG A 456 1.36 -16.29 -20.35
C ARG A 456 1.69 -14.82 -20.19
N GLY A 457 1.77 -14.37 -18.96
CA GLY A 457 2.18 -13.01 -18.58
C GLY A 457 1.32 -12.40 -17.49
N THR A 458 1.68 -11.18 -17.14
CA THR A 458 0.92 -10.38 -16.17
C THR A 458 -0.23 -9.67 -16.87
N TYR A 459 -1.38 -9.69 -16.24
CA TYR A 459 -2.60 -9.04 -16.66
C TYR A 459 -3.03 -8.04 -15.58
N THR A 460 -3.53 -6.88 -16.03
CA THR A 460 -4.20 -5.92 -15.16
C THR A 460 -5.65 -5.82 -15.57
N ALA A 461 -6.55 -6.12 -14.66
CA ALA A 461 -7.99 -6.01 -14.85
C ALA A 461 -8.49 -4.75 -14.16
N THR A 462 -9.26 -3.93 -14.85
CA THR A 462 -9.75 -2.65 -14.37
C THR A 462 -11.25 -2.56 -14.58
N TYR A 463 -11.98 -2.32 -13.50
CA TYR A 463 -13.37 -1.89 -13.54
C TYR A 463 -13.42 -0.36 -13.52
N SER A 464 -14.28 0.24 -14.32
CA SER A 464 -14.51 1.68 -14.31
C SER A 464 -15.99 1.97 -14.49
N VAL A 465 -16.61 2.71 -13.59
CA VAL A 465 -17.98 3.16 -13.71
C VAL A 465 -18.04 4.53 -14.38
N SER A 466 -19.04 4.74 -15.20
CA SER A 466 -19.37 6.03 -15.83
C SER A 466 -20.88 6.28 -15.81
N HIS A 467 -21.27 7.54 -15.85
CA HIS A 467 -22.65 8.02 -15.89
C HIS A 467 -22.73 9.40 -16.55
N ASP A 468 -23.94 9.92 -16.78
CA ASP A 468 -24.14 11.15 -17.57
C ASP A 468 -23.77 12.45 -16.86
N LYS A 469 -23.59 12.43 -15.53
CA LYS A 469 -23.29 13.64 -14.75
C LYS A 469 -21.79 13.72 -14.41
N GLU A 470 -21.34 14.86 -13.97
CA GLU A 470 -20.01 15.01 -13.38
C GLU A 470 -19.97 14.30 -12.03
N ASP A 471 -18.97 13.45 -11.85
CA ASP A 471 -18.73 12.74 -10.61
C ASP A 471 -17.87 13.58 -9.67
N GLN A 472 -18.30 13.68 -8.41
CA GLN A 472 -17.62 14.54 -7.44
C GLN A 472 -16.26 13.99 -7.00
N ILE A 473 -16.11 12.67 -6.96
CA ILE A 473 -14.89 11.98 -6.51
C ILE A 473 -14.53 10.90 -7.54
N ALA A 474 -14.09 11.32 -8.73
CA ALA A 474 -13.85 10.42 -9.86
C ALA A 474 -12.78 9.33 -9.60
N ASP A 475 -11.94 9.47 -8.59
CA ASP A 475 -10.88 8.49 -8.32
C ASP A 475 -11.41 7.19 -7.68
N ASN A 476 -12.59 7.22 -7.04
CA ASN A 476 -13.24 6.02 -6.50
C ASN A 476 -14.11 5.28 -7.54
N ASN A 477 -14.21 5.84 -8.76
CA ASN A 477 -14.91 5.26 -9.90
C ASN A 477 -14.16 4.10 -10.56
N THR A 478 -12.93 3.82 -10.14
CA THR A 478 -12.09 2.82 -10.78
C THR A 478 -11.40 1.95 -9.76
N ILE A 479 -11.43 0.65 -9.98
CA ILE A 479 -10.65 -0.33 -9.21
C ILE A 479 -9.88 -1.21 -10.17
N SER A 480 -8.68 -1.61 -9.77
CA SER A 480 -7.81 -2.48 -10.58
C SER A 480 -7.17 -3.55 -9.72
N TYR A 481 -6.98 -4.72 -10.29
CA TYR A 481 -6.18 -5.78 -9.69
C TYR A 481 -5.30 -6.44 -10.75
N THR A 482 -4.21 -7.07 -10.29
CA THR A 482 -3.30 -7.80 -11.17
C THR A 482 -3.35 -9.28 -10.89
N PHE A 483 -3.10 -10.07 -11.93
CA PHE A 483 -2.90 -11.51 -11.84
C PHE A 483 -1.90 -11.96 -12.89
N GLU A 484 -1.33 -13.14 -12.70
CA GLU A 484 -0.31 -13.68 -13.59
C GLU A 484 -0.72 -15.04 -14.14
N VAL A 485 -0.51 -15.25 -15.41
CA VAL A 485 -0.62 -16.55 -16.08
C VAL A 485 0.78 -17.08 -16.30
N THR A 486 1.11 -18.17 -15.60
CA THR A 486 2.44 -18.74 -15.53
C THR A 486 2.59 -19.95 -16.48
N GLU A 487 3.75 -20.59 -16.45
CA GLU A 487 3.98 -21.87 -17.12
C GLU A 487 3.42 -23.05 -16.31
N ASP A 488 3.78 -23.11 -15.03
CA ASP A 488 3.66 -24.29 -14.19
C ASP A 488 3.33 -23.97 -12.72
N LEU A 489 3.23 -22.68 -12.34
CA LEU A 489 3.16 -22.25 -10.96
C LEU A 489 1.79 -21.69 -10.60
N PHE A 490 1.18 -22.24 -9.56
CA PHE A 490 0.07 -21.62 -8.82
C PHE A 490 0.59 -20.85 -7.61
N SER A 491 0.02 -19.67 -7.36
CA SER A 491 0.22 -18.91 -6.12
C SER A 491 -1.00 -18.07 -5.79
N ASN A 492 -1.34 -17.98 -4.51
CA ASN A 492 -2.36 -17.06 -4.01
C ASN A 492 -1.77 -15.73 -3.52
N THR A 493 -0.45 -15.59 -3.55
CA THR A 493 0.27 -14.39 -3.10
C THR A 493 1.06 -13.75 -4.25
N PRO A 494 1.36 -12.44 -4.15
CA PRO A 494 2.33 -11.77 -5.02
C PRO A 494 3.72 -12.41 -4.90
N THR A 495 4.70 -11.82 -5.51
CA THR A 495 6.03 -12.39 -5.66
C THR A 495 6.80 -12.60 -4.36
N GLU A 496 7.62 -13.66 -4.32
CA GLU A 496 8.57 -14.04 -3.28
C GLU A 496 9.52 -12.91 -2.82
N THR A 497 9.92 -12.03 -3.73
CA THR A 497 10.89 -10.96 -3.45
C THR A 497 10.35 -9.83 -2.57
N GLU A 498 9.03 -9.64 -2.56
CA GLU A 498 8.38 -8.69 -1.64
C GLU A 498 8.18 -9.33 -0.26
N ALA A 499 8.12 -10.64 -0.20
CA ALA A 499 7.95 -11.44 1.00
C ALA A 499 9.11 -11.32 1.99
N LEU A 500 10.31 -11.32 1.48
CA LEU A 500 11.54 -11.38 2.27
C LEU A 500 12.15 -10.01 2.54
N ASN A 501 11.40 -8.95 2.36
CA ASN A 501 11.88 -7.61 2.66
C ASN A 501 12.22 -7.51 4.16
N GLU A 502 13.49 -7.25 4.48
CA GLU A 502 14.02 -7.14 5.85
C GLU A 502 13.26 -6.13 6.74
N THR A 503 12.38 -5.34 6.16
CA THR A 503 11.53 -4.38 6.88
C THR A 503 10.25 -5.00 7.46
N GLY A 504 9.95 -6.28 7.20
CA GLY A 504 8.96 -7.08 7.94
C GLY A 504 7.49 -6.65 7.82
N GLN A 505 7.13 -5.83 6.85
CA GLN A 505 5.76 -5.31 6.77
C GLN A 505 4.84 -6.05 5.79
N ALA A 506 5.38 -6.86 4.88
CA ALA A 506 4.57 -7.62 3.92
C ALA A 506 4.11 -8.98 4.45
N PHE A 507 4.74 -9.52 5.50
CA PHE A 507 4.41 -10.82 6.06
C PHE A 507 4.21 -10.76 7.57
N VAL A 508 3.20 -11.49 8.03
CA VAL A 508 2.98 -11.79 9.42
C VAL A 508 3.24 -13.27 9.66
N SER A 509 3.74 -13.58 10.84
CA SER A 509 3.90 -14.95 11.29
C SER A 509 2.58 -15.45 11.86
N ILE A 510 2.05 -16.52 11.30
CA ILE A 510 0.92 -17.24 11.89
C ILE A 510 1.48 -18.35 12.77
N THR A 511 1.58 -18.05 14.05
CA THR A 511 1.93 -19.05 15.06
C THR A 511 0.65 -19.54 15.73
N SER A 512 0.44 -20.84 15.75
CA SER A 512 -0.59 -21.40 16.62
C SER A 512 -0.19 -21.13 18.08
N GLY A 513 -0.96 -20.36 18.80
CA GLY A 513 -0.67 -19.92 20.17
C GLY A 513 -0.51 -21.03 21.21
N SER A 514 -0.70 -22.31 20.84
CA SER A 514 -0.41 -23.48 21.66
C SER A 514 -0.43 -24.75 20.81
N VAL A 515 0.63 -24.95 20.02
CA VAL A 515 0.84 -26.22 19.28
C VAL A 515 0.80 -27.43 20.22
N PHE A 516 1.11 -27.22 21.52
CA PHE A 516 1.11 -28.29 22.53
C PHE A 516 -0.27 -28.57 23.13
N ASP A 517 -1.19 -27.59 23.12
CA ASP A 517 -2.56 -27.80 23.59
C ASP A 517 -3.49 -28.35 22.50
N ASN A 518 -3.09 -28.22 21.21
CA ASN A 518 -3.83 -28.80 20.09
C ASN A 518 -2.86 -29.72 19.27
N PRO A 519 -2.95 -31.01 19.39
CA PRO A 519 -1.98 -31.98 18.86
C PRO A 519 -1.91 -31.98 17.32
N PHE A 520 -2.83 -31.34 16.63
CA PHE A 520 -2.82 -31.23 15.20
C PHE A 520 -3.38 -29.88 14.75
N TYR A 521 -2.50 -29.00 14.32
CA TYR A 521 -2.85 -27.76 13.66
C TYR A 521 -2.22 -27.76 12.26
N ALA A 522 -3.04 -27.56 11.25
CA ALA A 522 -2.58 -27.38 9.88
C ALA A 522 -3.31 -26.20 9.26
N ALA A 523 -2.59 -25.43 8.47
CA ALA A 523 -3.13 -24.31 7.72
C ALA A 523 -2.61 -24.35 6.29
N GLY A 524 -3.36 -23.79 5.35
CA GLY A 524 -2.96 -23.82 3.95
C GLY A 524 -3.90 -23.13 3.00
N SER A 525 -3.72 -23.40 1.72
CA SER A 525 -4.44 -22.79 0.61
C SER A 525 -5.10 -23.82 -0.29
N ALA A 526 -6.14 -23.39 -1.00
CA ALA A 526 -6.85 -24.22 -1.99
C ALA A 526 -6.53 -23.75 -3.41
N TYR A 527 -6.46 -24.72 -4.32
CA TYR A 527 -6.20 -24.50 -5.74
C TYR A 527 -7.21 -25.31 -6.56
N TYR A 528 -7.93 -24.64 -7.43
CA TYR A 528 -8.86 -25.27 -8.35
C TYR A 528 -8.16 -25.67 -9.65
N MET A 529 -8.28 -26.93 -10.04
CA MET A 529 -7.71 -27.52 -11.25
C MET A 529 -8.81 -27.86 -12.26
N PRO A 530 -9.13 -26.96 -13.21
CA PRO A 530 -10.15 -27.24 -14.21
C PRO A 530 -9.73 -28.33 -15.21
N ASN A 531 -8.44 -28.43 -15.53
CA ASN A 531 -7.86 -29.29 -16.55
C ASN A 531 -6.69 -30.11 -15.98
N GLY A 532 -6.93 -30.90 -14.93
CA GLY A 532 -5.86 -31.63 -14.23
C GLY A 532 -5.38 -32.87 -14.94
N ALA A 533 -6.23 -33.54 -15.73
CA ALA A 533 -5.88 -34.79 -16.37
C ALA A 533 -4.63 -34.69 -17.27
N GLY A 534 -3.69 -35.58 -17.04
CA GLY A 534 -2.40 -35.55 -17.73
C GLY A 534 -1.35 -34.61 -17.12
N GLN A 535 -1.60 -34.08 -15.94
CA GLN A 535 -0.66 -33.26 -15.18
C GLN A 535 -0.44 -33.81 -13.77
N THR A 536 0.63 -33.37 -13.13
CA THR A 536 1.01 -33.79 -11.79
C THR A 536 1.41 -32.58 -10.95
N ILE A 537 1.18 -32.64 -9.64
CA ILE A 537 1.84 -31.74 -8.69
C ILE A 537 3.27 -32.26 -8.46
N THR A 538 4.24 -31.41 -8.66
CA THR A 538 5.67 -31.76 -8.52
C THR A 538 6.26 -31.27 -7.20
N SER A 539 5.93 -30.04 -6.78
CA SER A 539 6.42 -29.49 -5.52
C SER A 539 5.43 -28.49 -4.91
N VAL A 540 5.64 -28.25 -3.63
CA VAL A 540 5.00 -27.21 -2.84
C VAL A 540 6.08 -26.31 -2.26
N ARG A 541 5.96 -25.00 -2.44
CA ARG A 541 6.79 -23.97 -1.80
C ARG A 541 5.99 -23.25 -0.74
N PHE A 542 6.63 -22.96 0.38
CA PHE A 542 6.01 -22.23 1.48
C PHE A 542 7.06 -21.48 2.29
N GLY A 543 6.60 -20.50 3.07
CA GLY A 543 7.44 -19.68 3.92
C GLY A 543 7.34 -20.05 5.39
N LEU A 544 8.46 -19.99 6.09
CA LEU A 544 8.57 -20.14 7.54
C LEU A 544 9.15 -18.89 8.18
N ASP A 545 8.58 -18.54 9.34
CA ASP A 545 9.15 -17.61 10.31
C ASP A 545 9.61 -18.42 11.53
N ILE A 546 10.91 -18.51 11.71
CA ILE A 546 11.53 -19.33 12.74
C ILE A 546 12.78 -18.66 13.30
N ASP A 547 12.99 -18.77 14.59
CA ASP A 547 14.25 -18.35 15.20
C ASP A 547 15.44 -19.15 14.62
N ALA A 548 16.57 -18.49 14.45
CA ALA A 548 17.78 -19.03 13.79
C ALA A 548 18.23 -20.41 14.31
N MET A 549 18.03 -20.69 15.58
CA MET A 549 18.42 -21.96 16.21
C MET A 549 17.30 -22.98 16.32
N THR A 550 16.10 -22.67 15.85
CA THR A 550 14.96 -23.57 15.92
C THR A 550 15.13 -24.78 15.02
N THR A 551 14.83 -25.95 15.55
CA THR A 551 14.77 -27.22 14.83
C THR A 551 13.39 -27.83 14.96
N GLY A 552 12.94 -28.50 13.92
CA GLY A 552 11.63 -29.12 13.89
C GLY A 552 11.36 -29.79 12.55
N PHE A 553 10.13 -30.04 12.28
CA PHE A 553 9.71 -30.49 10.96
C PHE A 553 8.41 -29.80 10.54
N VAL A 554 8.22 -29.74 9.22
CA VAL A 554 6.97 -29.34 8.59
C VAL A 554 6.42 -30.54 7.84
N GLU A 555 5.18 -30.84 8.08
CA GLU A 555 4.43 -31.81 7.28
C GLU A 555 3.59 -31.05 6.26
N VAL A 556 3.65 -31.49 5.02
CA VAL A 556 2.84 -30.99 3.90
C VAL A 556 1.84 -32.07 3.54
N PHE A 557 0.56 -31.69 3.51
CA PHE A 557 -0.53 -32.56 3.11
C PHE A 557 -1.22 -31.97 1.89
N VAL A 558 -1.48 -32.82 0.88
CA VAL A 558 -2.27 -32.44 -0.28
C VAL A 558 -3.53 -33.29 -0.28
N TYR A 559 -4.66 -32.62 -0.15
CA TYR A 559 -5.97 -33.25 -0.22
C TYR A 559 -6.65 -32.92 -1.55
N ARG A 560 -7.28 -33.92 -2.15
CA ARG A 560 -8.19 -33.76 -3.26
C ARG A 560 -9.62 -33.63 -2.73
N VAL A 561 -10.34 -32.60 -3.22
CA VAL A 561 -11.70 -32.29 -2.80
C VAL A 561 -12.55 -32.07 -4.06
N PRO A 562 -13.67 -32.78 -4.22
CA PRO A 562 -14.57 -32.58 -5.35
C PRO A 562 -15.09 -31.14 -5.40
N VAL A 563 -15.42 -30.68 -6.60
CA VAL A 563 -16.15 -29.42 -6.77
C VAL A 563 -17.60 -29.64 -6.33
N ASP A 564 -18.00 -29.07 -5.22
CA ASP A 564 -19.36 -29.20 -4.66
C ASP A 564 -19.76 -27.87 -3.96
N ASP A 565 -20.90 -27.32 -4.31
CA ASP A 565 -21.45 -26.11 -3.72
C ASP A 565 -21.94 -26.30 -2.27
N GLY A 566 -22.10 -27.58 -1.84
CA GLY A 566 -22.47 -27.94 -0.47
C GLY A 566 -21.41 -27.62 0.58
N PHE A 567 -20.16 -27.39 0.20
CA PHE A 567 -19.09 -27.00 1.12
C PHE A 567 -19.19 -25.55 1.57
N ILE A 568 -19.92 -24.74 0.84
CA ILE A 568 -20.03 -23.30 1.10
C ILE A 568 -21.10 -23.06 2.14
N THR A 569 -20.72 -22.50 3.28
CA THR A 569 -21.64 -22.05 4.33
C THR A 569 -21.70 -20.54 4.34
N GLY A 570 -22.74 -19.95 4.93
CA GLY A 570 -22.89 -18.48 5.00
C GLY A 570 -21.77 -17.75 5.79
N VAL A 571 -20.82 -18.49 6.36
CA VAL A 571 -19.69 -17.98 7.16
C VAL A 571 -18.33 -18.60 6.76
N GLY A 572 -18.26 -19.32 5.65
CA GLY A 572 -17.03 -19.93 5.18
C GLY A 572 -17.22 -21.31 4.56
N TYR A 573 -16.18 -22.12 4.58
CA TYR A 573 -16.20 -23.51 4.09
C TYR A 573 -16.24 -24.47 5.27
N ASP A 574 -16.95 -25.60 5.07
CA ASP A 574 -17.05 -26.69 6.02
C ASP A 574 -16.82 -28.01 5.26
N ILE A 575 -15.58 -28.52 5.27
CA ILE A 575 -15.17 -29.72 4.55
C ILE A 575 -14.85 -30.81 5.56
N LYS A 576 -15.71 -31.82 5.61
CA LYS A 576 -15.52 -32.93 6.53
C LYS A 576 -14.41 -33.88 6.07
N PRO A 577 -13.84 -34.69 6.97
CA PRO A 577 -12.85 -35.70 6.62
C PRO A 577 -13.31 -36.68 5.54
N SER A 578 -14.61 -36.98 5.46
CA SER A 578 -15.21 -37.86 4.45
C SER A 578 -15.35 -37.25 3.07
N GLU A 579 -15.19 -35.94 2.94
CA GLU A 579 -15.35 -35.14 1.71
C GLU A 579 -14.02 -34.79 1.08
N ARG A 580 -12.91 -35.18 1.71
CA ARG A 580 -11.54 -34.96 1.23
C ARG A 580 -10.75 -36.24 1.19
N GLU A 581 -9.89 -36.40 0.20
CA GLU A 581 -9.00 -37.51 0.04
C GLU A 581 -7.55 -37.02 0.12
N LEU A 582 -6.76 -37.63 1.05
CA LEU A 582 -5.34 -37.33 1.10
C LEU A 582 -4.65 -38.02 -0.09
N VAL A 583 -4.07 -37.22 -1.00
CA VAL A 583 -3.42 -37.71 -2.23
C VAL A 583 -1.92 -37.48 -2.25
N GLY A 584 -1.39 -36.64 -1.34
CA GLY A 584 0.03 -36.38 -1.26
C GLY A 584 0.50 -36.02 0.13
N ARG A 585 1.73 -36.35 0.44
CA ARG A 585 2.39 -36.03 1.70
C ARG A 585 3.88 -35.83 1.52
N ALA A 586 4.42 -34.87 2.22
CA ALA A 586 5.86 -34.68 2.39
C ALA A 586 6.19 -34.27 3.81
N GLN A 587 7.42 -34.54 4.23
CA GLN A 587 7.94 -34.06 5.52
C GLN A 587 9.32 -33.45 5.31
N VAL A 588 9.53 -32.26 5.87
CA VAL A 588 10.80 -31.56 5.83
C VAL A 588 11.33 -31.35 7.23
N VAL A 589 12.58 -31.74 7.45
CA VAL A 589 13.29 -31.41 8.69
C VAL A 589 13.91 -30.02 8.52
N VAL A 590 13.56 -29.13 9.42
CA VAL A 590 14.10 -27.77 9.47
C VAL A 590 15.32 -27.78 10.37
N SER A 591 16.47 -27.39 9.81
CA SER A 591 17.76 -27.30 10.53
C SER A 591 18.04 -25.84 10.92
N PRO A 592 18.89 -25.60 11.95
CA PRO A 592 19.30 -24.24 12.29
C PRO A 592 19.91 -23.50 11.08
N SER A 593 19.64 -22.20 10.97
CA SER A 593 20.17 -21.31 9.95
C SER A 593 20.30 -19.91 10.54
N ASP A 594 21.15 -19.08 9.94
CA ASP A 594 21.27 -17.66 10.32
C ASP A 594 20.10 -16.80 9.82
N GLU A 595 19.17 -17.38 9.04
CA GLU A 595 18.01 -16.70 8.46
C GLU A 595 16.75 -17.02 9.27
N ASN A 596 16.02 -15.98 9.69
CA ASN A 596 14.76 -16.11 10.42
C ASN A 596 13.59 -16.38 9.48
N PHE A 597 13.63 -15.86 8.27
CA PHE A 597 12.63 -16.13 7.25
C PHE A 597 13.18 -17.06 6.18
N ARG A 598 12.46 -18.14 5.89
CA ARG A 598 12.91 -19.15 4.94
C ARG A 598 11.81 -19.55 3.99
N ILE A 599 12.15 -19.64 2.72
CA ILE A 599 11.31 -20.30 1.71
C ILE A 599 11.83 -21.70 1.46
N ILE A 600 10.93 -22.64 1.58
CA ILE A 600 11.22 -24.07 1.42
C ILE A 600 10.43 -24.59 0.23
N ASP A 601 11.14 -25.23 -0.69
CA ASP A 601 10.55 -25.94 -1.83
C ASP A 601 10.67 -27.45 -1.59
N VAL A 602 9.53 -28.14 -1.58
CA VAL A 602 9.45 -29.56 -1.21
C VAL A 602 8.81 -30.35 -2.34
N PRO A 603 9.52 -31.33 -2.90
CA PRO A 603 8.91 -32.31 -3.78
C PRO A 603 7.78 -33.06 -3.06
N ILE A 604 6.61 -33.12 -3.68
CA ILE A 604 5.46 -33.85 -3.15
C ILE A 604 5.31 -35.15 -3.91
N ASN A 605 5.13 -36.22 -3.17
CA ASN A 605 4.92 -37.54 -3.71
C ASN A 605 3.55 -38.08 -3.31
N ASP A 606 3.02 -38.96 -4.12
CA ASP A 606 1.93 -39.82 -3.73
C ASP A 606 2.27 -40.60 -2.44
N PHE A 607 1.31 -41.12 -1.72
CA PHE A 607 1.53 -41.82 -0.48
C PHE A 607 0.83 -43.20 -0.46
N ASN A 608 1.38 -44.12 0.30
CA ASN A 608 0.77 -45.43 0.49
C ASN A 608 -0.37 -45.31 1.51
N PRO A 609 -1.64 -45.49 1.10
CA PRO A 609 -2.78 -45.32 2.01
C PRO A 609 -2.79 -46.32 3.18
N SER A 610 -2.02 -47.42 3.08
CA SER A 610 -1.92 -48.44 4.14
C SER A 610 -0.89 -48.13 5.22
N THR A 611 0.17 -47.37 4.88
CA THR A 611 1.27 -47.06 5.78
C THR A 611 1.35 -45.56 6.07
N SER A 612 0.66 -44.71 5.27
CA SER A 612 0.77 -43.25 5.28
C SER A 612 2.18 -42.73 4.97
N ASP A 613 3.02 -43.56 4.34
CA ASP A 613 4.37 -43.17 3.93
C ASP A 613 4.36 -42.66 2.49
N PRO A 614 5.19 -41.61 2.15
CA PRO A 614 5.36 -41.18 0.76
C PRO A 614 5.89 -42.31 -0.13
N VAL A 615 5.33 -42.46 -1.31
CA VAL A 615 5.82 -43.38 -2.32
C VAL A 615 6.86 -42.62 -3.16
N VAL A 616 8.13 -42.84 -2.87
CA VAL A 616 9.22 -42.11 -3.53
C VAL A 616 9.18 -42.33 -5.04
N GLY A 617 9.17 -41.21 -5.77
CA GLY A 617 9.24 -41.20 -7.22
C GLY A 617 7.87 -41.24 -7.96
N THR A 618 6.76 -41.15 -7.21
CA THR A 618 5.42 -41.01 -7.79
C THR A 618 4.91 -39.60 -7.52
N ASN A 619 4.60 -38.84 -8.55
CA ASN A 619 3.97 -37.54 -8.42
C ASN A 619 2.45 -37.71 -8.24
N ILE A 620 1.82 -36.72 -7.66
CA ILE A 620 0.36 -36.68 -7.52
C ILE A 620 -0.26 -36.41 -8.88
N GLU A 621 -0.95 -37.40 -9.44
CA GLU A 621 -1.73 -37.18 -10.68
C GLU A 621 -2.94 -36.28 -10.41
N LEU A 622 -3.14 -35.30 -11.26
CA LEU A 622 -4.26 -34.37 -11.17
C LEU A 622 -5.48 -34.89 -11.94
N GLU A 623 -6.65 -34.54 -11.44
CA GLU A 623 -7.93 -34.83 -12.09
C GLU A 623 -8.60 -33.53 -12.56
N ASP A 624 -9.38 -33.63 -13.64
CA ASP A 624 -10.16 -32.48 -14.15
C ASP A 624 -11.25 -32.07 -13.18
N ASN A 625 -11.51 -30.76 -13.12
CA ASN A 625 -12.57 -30.14 -12.32
C ASN A 625 -12.51 -30.57 -10.84
N MET A 626 -11.35 -30.41 -10.24
CA MET A 626 -11.08 -30.84 -8.86
C MET A 626 -10.40 -29.72 -8.07
N ASN A 627 -10.67 -29.66 -6.78
CA ASN A 627 -9.97 -28.78 -5.86
C ASN A 627 -8.84 -29.56 -5.17
N TYR A 628 -7.69 -28.89 -4.99
CA TYR A 628 -6.56 -29.40 -4.22
C TYR A 628 -6.25 -28.44 -3.06
N LEU A 629 -6.25 -28.99 -1.84
CA LEU A 629 -5.92 -28.30 -0.62
C LEU A 629 -4.50 -28.64 -0.21
N VAL A 630 -3.66 -27.66 -0.07
CA VAL A 630 -2.31 -27.82 0.44
C VAL A 630 -2.29 -27.30 1.87
N LEU A 631 -2.11 -28.20 2.83
CA LEU A 631 -2.06 -27.88 4.25
C LEU A 631 -0.66 -28.11 4.80
N LEU A 632 -0.20 -27.21 5.65
CA LEU A 632 1.09 -27.21 6.31
C LEU A 632 0.91 -27.35 7.82
N SER A 633 1.62 -28.29 8.43
CA SER A 633 1.65 -28.45 9.89
C SER A 633 3.07 -28.28 10.40
N THR A 634 3.32 -27.31 11.26
CA THR A 634 4.64 -27.05 11.84
C THR A 634 4.78 -27.73 13.19
N ARG A 635 5.93 -28.39 13.44
CA ARG A 635 6.22 -29.05 14.72
C ARG A 635 7.66 -28.79 15.16
N PRO A 636 7.89 -27.83 16.07
CA PRO A 636 9.21 -27.65 16.67
C PRO A 636 9.57 -28.84 17.56
N PHE A 637 10.88 -29.16 17.69
CA PHE A 637 11.34 -30.23 18.57
C PHE A 637 11.36 -29.84 20.04
N GLU A 638 11.38 -28.52 20.34
CA GLU A 638 11.39 -28.01 21.71
C GLU A 638 10.11 -27.21 22.00
N GLU A 639 9.52 -27.44 23.17
CA GLU A 639 8.27 -26.79 23.60
C GLU A 639 8.36 -25.26 23.74
N THR A 640 9.57 -24.73 23.84
CA THR A 640 9.83 -23.29 24.05
C THR A 640 10.08 -22.52 22.74
N THR A 641 10.18 -23.24 21.62
CA THR A 641 10.44 -22.64 20.29
C THR A 641 9.17 -22.54 19.47
N GLN A 642 9.02 -21.47 18.72
CA GLN A 642 7.89 -21.28 17.81
C GLN A 642 8.34 -21.44 16.36
N MET A 643 7.52 -22.10 15.57
CA MET A 643 7.64 -22.17 14.11
C MET A 643 6.36 -21.60 13.52
N GLY A 644 6.47 -20.42 12.95
CA GLY A 644 5.37 -19.76 12.27
C GLY A 644 5.36 -20.06 10.77
N LEU A 645 4.18 -20.06 10.17
CA LEU A 645 4.01 -20.02 8.73
C LEU A 645 3.98 -18.56 8.29
N LEU A 646 4.69 -18.24 7.20
CA LEU A 646 4.62 -16.91 6.62
C LEU A 646 3.28 -16.72 5.90
N ALA A 647 2.62 -15.64 6.25
CA ALA A 647 1.42 -15.20 5.58
C ALA A 647 1.58 -13.76 5.10
N TYR A 648 1.06 -13.49 3.92
CA TYR A 648 1.03 -12.15 3.38
C TYR A 648 0.04 -11.30 4.18
N ASN A 649 0.49 -10.16 4.67
CA ASN A 649 -0.38 -9.23 5.39
C ASN A 649 -1.28 -8.52 4.38
N THR A 650 -2.47 -9.02 4.20
CA THR A 650 -3.45 -8.48 3.28
C THR A 650 -4.14 -7.25 3.88
N THR A 651 -3.45 -6.12 3.85
CA THR A 651 -4.13 -4.83 4.04
C THR A 651 -4.86 -4.40 2.76
N SER A 652 -4.64 -5.09 1.64
CA SER A 652 -5.31 -4.79 0.39
C SER A 652 -6.69 -5.46 0.33
N LEU A 653 -7.65 -4.68 -0.11
CA LEU A 653 -9.03 -5.13 -0.33
C LEU A 653 -9.12 -6.28 -1.35
N ASP A 654 -8.24 -6.30 -2.36
CA ASP A 654 -8.17 -7.31 -3.42
C ASP A 654 -7.97 -8.73 -2.88
N GLU A 655 -7.08 -8.88 -1.91
CA GLU A 655 -6.78 -10.17 -1.29
C GLU A 655 -7.94 -10.66 -0.43
N ASN A 656 -8.58 -9.77 0.32
CA ASN A 656 -9.78 -10.08 1.09
C ASN A 656 -10.92 -10.50 0.16
N ILE A 657 -11.11 -9.80 -0.96
CA ILE A 657 -12.12 -10.15 -1.95
C ILE A 657 -11.82 -11.48 -2.61
N ARG A 658 -10.56 -11.79 -2.86
CA ARG A 658 -10.14 -13.09 -3.41
C ARG A 658 -10.56 -14.24 -2.51
N ASN A 659 -10.49 -14.07 -1.19
CA ASN A 659 -10.99 -15.04 -0.21
C ASN A 659 -12.52 -15.19 -0.26
N PHE A 660 -13.24 -14.15 -0.65
CA PHE A 660 -14.70 -14.17 -0.77
C PHE A 660 -15.20 -14.59 -2.16
N TYR A 661 -14.34 -14.68 -3.15
CA TYR A 661 -14.71 -14.93 -4.56
C TYR A 661 -15.64 -16.12 -4.75
N HIS A 662 -15.53 -17.13 -3.92
CA HIS A 662 -16.35 -18.33 -3.95
C HIS A 662 -17.28 -18.45 -2.74
N ASN A 663 -17.40 -17.39 -1.95
CA ASN A 663 -18.27 -17.41 -0.77
C ASN A 663 -19.75 -17.32 -1.15
N ALA A 664 -20.57 -17.99 -0.37
CA ALA A 664 -22.02 -18.11 -0.59
C ALA A 664 -22.84 -16.83 -0.44
N THR A 665 -22.26 -15.72 0.02
CA THR A 665 -22.97 -14.44 0.09
C THR A 665 -23.35 -13.94 -1.29
N ASN A 666 -22.71 -14.45 -2.34
CA ASN A 666 -23.05 -14.18 -3.71
C ASN A 666 -23.66 -15.42 -4.39
N ALA A 667 -24.95 -15.60 -4.22
CA ALA A 667 -25.68 -16.73 -4.79
C ALA A 667 -25.63 -16.82 -6.31
N ALA A 668 -25.36 -15.73 -7.02
CA ALA A 668 -25.31 -15.73 -8.49
C ALA A 668 -24.00 -16.35 -9.03
N LEU A 669 -22.88 -16.22 -8.34
CA LEU A 669 -21.59 -16.82 -8.71
C LEU A 669 -21.29 -18.12 -7.97
N SER A 670 -21.62 -18.19 -6.68
CA SER A 670 -21.27 -19.32 -5.83
C SER A 670 -22.05 -20.60 -6.14
N SER A 671 -23.32 -20.49 -6.53
CA SER A 671 -24.16 -21.66 -6.82
C SER A 671 -23.73 -22.45 -8.06
N SER A 672 -22.87 -21.89 -8.91
CA SER A 672 -22.43 -22.50 -10.15
C SER A 672 -21.00 -23.04 -10.12
N LEU A 673 -20.19 -22.72 -9.11
CA LEU A 673 -18.75 -22.96 -9.22
C LEU A 673 -18.23 -24.04 -8.28
N GLY A 674 -18.72 -24.19 -7.05
CA GLY A 674 -18.23 -25.19 -6.08
C GLY A 674 -16.69 -25.27 -5.97
N ARG A 675 -16.00 -24.21 -6.43
CA ARG A 675 -14.56 -24.11 -6.51
C ARG A 675 -14.06 -23.59 -5.19
N LEU A 676 -13.11 -24.28 -4.61
CA LEU A 676 -12.40 -23.76 -3.44
C LEU A 676 -11.29 -22.83 -3.94
N SER A 677 -11.40 -21.59 -3.58
CA SER A 677 -10.32 -20.62 -3.70
C SER A 677 -10.22 -19.98 -2.35
N GLY A 678 -9.11 -20.09 -1.74
CA GLY A 678 -8.96 -19.55 -0.41
C GLY A 678 -7.52 -19.65 0.01
N THR A 679 -7.18 -18.70 0.81
CA THR A 679 -5.81 -18.42 1.17
C THR A 679 -5.49 -18.85 2.59
N PHE A 680 -6.52 -19.21 3.36
CA PHE A 680 -6.32 -19.65 4.73
C PHE A 680 -7.38 -20.68 5.14
N PHE A 681 -7.01 -21.96 5.04
CA PHE A 681 -7.76 -23.07 5.58
C PHE A 681 -7.10 -23.55 6.86
N GLN A 682 -7.87 -23.72 7.90
CA GLN A 682 -7.38 -24.17 9.19
C GLN A 682 -8.05 -25.48 9.57
N GLU A 683 -7.26 -26.49 9.87
CA GLU A 683 -7.74 -27.74 10.44
C GLU A 683 -7.59 -27.72 11.95
N THR A 684 -8.68 -27.86 12.68
CA THR A 684 -8.71 -28.05 14.11
C THR A 684 -9.18 -29.44 14.44
N VAL A 685 -8.33 -30.23 15.08
CA VAL A 685 -8.68 -31.57 15.54
C VAL A 685 -9.12 -31.49 16.99
N ASN A 686 -10.41 -31.59 17.24
CA ASN A 686 -10.97 -31.63 18.59
C ASN A 686 -11.03 -33.06 19.17
N GLY A 687 -10.48 -34.06 18.49
CA GLY A 687 -10.53 -35.46 18.89
C GLY A 687 -11.92 -36.06 18.83
N THR A 688 -12.84 -35.46 18.10
CA THR A 688 -14.19 -35.97 17.84
C THR A 688 -14.33 -36.32 16.36
N SER A 689 -15.35 -37.09 16.01
CA SER A 689 -15.63 -37.51 14.62
C SER A 689 -16.05 -36.36 13.70
N ASP A 690 -16.07 -35.16 14.20
CA ASP A 690 -16.52 -33.94 13.50
C ASP A 690 -15.37 -32.94 13.30
N ASP A 691 -14.14 -33.46 13.00
CA ASP A 691 -13.00 -32.62 12.67
C ASP A 691 -13.26 -31.90 11.34
N ILE A 692 -13.50 -30.62 11.42
CA ILE A 692 -13.90 -29.76 10.31
C ILE A 692 -12.68 -29.01 9.81
N LEU A 693 -12.43 -29.08 8.50
CA LEU A 693 -11.58 -28.12 7.83
C LEU A 693 -12.46 -26.93 7.49
N GLY A 694 -12.31 -25.84 8.23
CA GLY A 694 -13.14 -24.66 8.08
C GLY A 694 -12.32 -23.41 7.90
N VAL A 695 -12.84 -22.49 7.13
CA VAL A 695 -12.44 -21.07 7.14
C VAL A 695 -13.55 -20.31 7.80
N THR A 696 -13.24 -19.66 8.91
CA THR A 696 -14.17 -18.72 9.55
C THR A 696 -13.77 -17.32 9.18
N PHE A 697 -14.65 -16.60 8.51
CA PHE A 697 -14.44 -15.20 8.11
C PHE A 697 -14.80 -14.21 9.23
N THR A 698 -14.62 -14.59 10.49
CA THR A 698 -15.10 -13.77 11.61
C THR A 698 -14.19 -12.62 12.01
N ASP A 699 -12.94 -12.60 11.53
CA ASP A 699 -11.99 -11.53 11.82
C ASP A 699 -11.40 -10.98 10.53
N TYR A 700 -11.46 -9.67 10.37
CA TYR A 700 -11.06 -8.91 9.18
C TYR A 700 -9.57 -8.95 8.85
N ASP A 701 -8.76 -9.66 9.63
CA ASP A 701 -7.33 -9.83 9.44
C ASP A 701 -7.00 -11.22 8.83
N ILE A 702 -7.66 -11.58 7.73
CA ILE A 702 -7.35 -12.84 7.05
C ILE A 702 -6.08 -12.66 6.24
N ASN A 703 -4.99 -13.15 6.80
CA ASN A 703 -3.71 -13.18 6.11
C ASN A 703 -3.69 -14.32 5.09
N THR A 704 -3.20 -14.02 3.89
CA THR A 704 -3.00 -15.04 2.85
C THR A 704 -1.75 -15.85 3.15
N LEU A 705 -1.88 -17.14 3.34
CA LEU A 705 -0.71 -18.00 3.58
C LEU A 705 0.16 -18.05 2.32
N PHE A 706 1.48 -17.86 2.49
CA PHE A 706 2.42 -18.00 1.39
C PHE A 706 2.60 -19.50 1.09
N THR A 707 1.88 -19.96 0.07
CA THR A 707 2.01 -21.29 -0.49
C THR A 707 1.98 -21.19 -2.01
N GLU A 708 2.83 -21.96 -2.66
CA GLU A 708 2.87 -22.09 -4.12
C GLU A 708 2.87 -23.56 -4.48
N VAL A 709 2.25 -23.91 -5.59
CA VAL A 709 2.17 -25.27 -6.12
C VAL A 709 2.72 -25.28 -7.53
N SER A 710 3.76 -26.10 -7.76
CA SER A 710 4.27 -26.35 -9.10
C SER A 710 3.59 -27.60 -9.69
N ILE A 711 3.18 -27.47 -10.95
CA ILE A 711 2.62 -28.58 -11.71
C ILE A 711 3.47 -28.85 -12.96
N ASP A 712 3.41 -30.08 -13.47
CA ASP A 712 4.06 -30.42 -14.73
C ASP A 712 3.14 -31.34 -15.55
N ASN A 713 3.28 -31.30 -16.85
CA ASN A 713 2.59 -32.23 -17.73
C ASN A 713 3.16 -33.65 -17.53
N ILE A 714 2.29 -34.63 -17.41
CA ILE A 714 2.70 -36.02 -17.60
C ILE A 714 3.15 -36.06 -19.06
N SER A 715 4.44 -35.94 -19.31
CA SER A 715 4.96 -36.03 -20.65
C SER A 715 4.65 -37.44 -21.15
N GLY A 716 3.84 -37.51 -22.20
CA GLY A 716 3.44 -38.78 -22.80
C GLY A 716 4.52 -39.50 -23.64
N THR A 717 5.78 -39.41 -23.22
CA THR A 717 6.76 -40.42 -23.38
C THR A 717 6.52 -41.37 -22.22
N GLU A 718 6.12 -42.61 -22.51
CA GLU A 718 6.02 -43.67 -21.50
C GLU A 718 7.10 -43.44 -20.45
N ASP A 719 6.70 -42.99 -19.24
CA ASP A 719 7.59 -42.93 -18.11
C ASP A 719 8.13 -44.35 -18.01
N LEU A 720 9.37 -44.46 -18.31
CA LEU A 720 10.06 -45.67 -18.02
C LEU A 720 9.84 -45.93 -16.55
N ASN A 721 9.18 -47.05 -16.28
CA ASN A 721 9.08 -47.62 -14.95
C ASN A 721 10.25 -47.19 -14.09
N ASN A 722 10.00 -46.61 -12.92
CA ASN A 722 10.99 -46.22 -11.91
C ASN A 722 11.98 -47.31 -11.52
N ASP A 723 11.86 -48.47 -12.12
CA ASP A 723 12.69 -49.69 -11.95
C ASP A 723 14.05 -49.60 -12.67
N LEU A 724 14.30 -48.55 -13.49
CA LEU A 724 15.63 -48.21 -13.96
C LEU A 724 16.50 -47.68 -12.83
N ALA A 725 17.07 -48.57 -12.05
CA ALA A 725 18.03 -48.20 -11.02
C ALA A 725 19.33 -47.70 -11.68
N ILE A 726 19.34 -46.43 -12.05
CA ILE A 726 20.53 -45.75 -12.52
C ILE A 726 20.99 -44.79 -11.43
N SER A 727 22.23 -44.98 -10.98
CA SER A 727 22.88 -44.10 -10.01
C SER A 727 24.22 -43.61 -10.54
N THR A 728 24.58 -42.35 -10.19
CA THR A 728 25.84 -41.74 -10.60
C THR A 728 26.64 -41.24 -9.41
N PHE A 729 27.93 -41.56 -9.38
CA PHE A 729 28.82 -41.06 -8.33
C PHE A 729 30.30 -41.01 -8.82
N PRO A 730 31.12 -40.14 -8.22
CA PRO A 730 30.70 -39.05 -7.34
C PRO A 730 29.93 -37.97 -8.12
N ASN A 731 29.08 -37.24 -7.46
CA ASN A 731 28.44 -36.04 -8.01
C ASN A 731 28.44 -34.96 -6.90
N PRO A 732 29.24 -33.91 -6.95
CA PRO A 732 30.14 -33.51 -8.06
C PRO A 732 31.27 -34.51 -8.37
N ALA A 733 31.62 -34.59 -9.68
CA ALA A 733 32.68 -35.46 -10.19
C ALA A 733 33.89 -34.63 -10.69
N THR A 734 35.09 -35.14 -10.51
CA THR A 734 36.32 -34.48 -11.00
C THR A 734 36.84 -35.13 -12.30
N ASP A 735 37.64 -36.21 -12.18
CA ASP A 735 38.25 -36.86 -13.31
C ASP A 735 37.42 -38.01 -13.88
N ASN A 736 36.60 -38.66 -13.03
CA ASN A 736 35.83 -39.83 -13.38
C ASN A 736 34.42 -39.78 -12.81
N LEU A 737 33.44 -40.20 -13.59
CA LEU A 737 32.05 -40.40 -13.21
C LEU A 737 31.68 -41.86 -13.40
N THR A 738 31.22 -42.51 -12.37
CA THR A 738 30.72 -43.88 -12.41
C THR A 738 29.20 -43.87 -12.54
N VAL A 739 28.68 -44.59 -13.54
CA VAL A 739 27.25 -44.82 -13.76
C VAL A 739 26.97 -46.27 -13.46
N VAL A 740 26.12 -46.52 -12.50
CA VAL A 740 25.67 -47.88 -12.17
C VAL A 740 24.27 -48.09 -12.75
N LEU A 741 24.15 -49.12 -13.54
CA LEU A 741 22.94 -49.51 -14.24
C LEU A 741 22.40 -50.79 -13.65
N GLY A 742 21.10 -50.83 -13.33
CA GLY A 742 20.36 -52.02 -12.93
C GLY A 742 19.01 -52.04 -13.67
N LEU A 743 18.91 -52.94 -14.67
CA LEU A 743 17.71 -53.12 -15.48
C LEU A 743 16.96 -54.37 -15.08
N GLU A 744 15.68 -54.39 -15.23
CA GLU A 744 14.88 -55.61 -15.03
C GLU A 744 15.15 -56.68 -16.10
N LYS A 745 15.35 -56.22 -17.34
CA LYS A 745 15.69 -57.04 -18.49
C LYS A 745 16.99 -56.53 -19.13
N SER A 746 17.66 -57.45 -19.84
CA SER A 746 18.78 -57.04 -20.70
C SER A 746 18.28 -56.13 -21.82
N SER A 747 19.00 -55.01 -22.03
CA SER A 747 18.70 -54.02 -23.05
C SER A 747 19.97 -53.46 -23.65
N ASP A 748 19.88 -52.96 -24.85
CA ASP A 748 20.90 -52.07 -25.42
C ASP A 748 20.79 -50.73 -24.76
N ILE A 749 21.94 -50.08 -24.47
CA ILE A 749 21.96 -48.84 -23.68
C ILE A 749 22.79 -47.78 -24.41
N ASP A 750 22.16 -46.63 -24.62
CA ASP A 750 22.86 -45.40 -25.04
C ASP A 750 22.99 -44.44 -23.86
N ILE A 751 24.21 -44.02 -23.54
CA ILE A 751 24.47 -43.02 -22.51
C ILE A 751 25.12 -41.80 -23.13
N GLU A 752 24.51 -40.65 -22.95
CA GLU A 752 25.02 -39.38 -23.43
C GLU A 752 25.18 -38.38 -22.27
N ILE A 753 26.29 -37.64 -22.29
CA ILE A 753 26.48 -36.44 -21.47
C ILE A 753 26.27 -35.21 -22.33
N THR A 754 25.32 -34.34 -21.94
CA THR A 754 24.97 -33.15 -22.68
C THR A 754 25.15 -31.91 -21.81
N THR A 755 25.47 -30.78 -22.43
CA THR A 755 25.44 -29.46 -21.80
C THR A 755 24.03 -29.00 -21.55
N VAL A 756 23.80 -27.95 -20.73
CA VAL A 756 22.47 -27.37 -20.43
C VAL A 756 21.75 -26.84 -21.68
N ASP A 757 22.46 -26.52 -22.76
CA ASP A 757 21.93 -26.13 -24.06
C ASP A 757 21.72 -27.34 -25.02
N GLY A 758 21.83 -28.58 -24.52
CA GLY A 758 21.51 -29.80 -25.26
C GLY A 758 22.61 -30.32 -26.17
N LYS A 759 23.83 -29.72 -26.13
CA LYS A 759 24.95 -30.19 -26.95
C LYS A 759 25.59 -31.43 -26.34
N THR A 760 25.65 -32.54 -27.07
CA THR A 760 26.33 -33.76 -26.64
C THR A 760 27.85 -33.54 -26.54
N VAL A 761 28.43 -33.86 -25.38
CA VAL A 761 29.85 -33.78 -25.10
C VAL A 761 30.54 -35.16 -25.03
N MET A 762 29.74 -36.21 -24.72
CA MET A 762 30.24 -37.57 -24.66
C MET A 762 29.10 -38.55 -24.91
N THR A 763 29.36 -39.66 -25.60
CA THR A 763 28.42 -40.75 -25.85
C THR A 763 29.08 -42.10 -25.63
N ARG A 764 28.36 -43.08 -25.09
CA ARG A 764 28.74 -44.51 -24.96
C ARG A 764 27.54 -45.40 -25.28
N GLN A 765 27.78 -46.47 -25.93
CA GLN A 765 26.79 -47.48 -26.29
C GLN A 765 27.23 -48.85 -25.75
N TYR A 766 26.30 -49.59 -25.22
CA TYR A 766 26.49 -50.93 -24.68
C TYR A 766 25.37 -51.84 -25.15
N GLU A 767 25.69 -53.08 -25.47
CA GLU A 767 24.73 -54.08 -25.96
C GLU A 767 24.47 -55.13 -24.87
N ASP A 768 23.22 -55.59 -24.74
CA ASP A 768 22.75 -56.68 -23.88
C ASP A 768 23.12 -56.52 -22.38
N ILE A 769 22.96 -55.34 -21.84
CA ILE A 769 23.27 -55.03 -20.45
C ILE A 769 22.04 -55.21 -19.55
N LYS A 770 22.20 -55.94 -18.46
CA LYS A 770 21.19 -56.03 -17.37
C LYS A 770 21.68 -55.30 -16.11
N THR A 771 22.93 -55.53 -15.69
CA THR A 771 23.53 -54.84 -14.55
C THR A 771 25.00 -54.57 -14.86
N GLN A 772 25.39 -53.30 -14.87
CA GLN A 772 26.75 -52.92 -15.14
C GLN A 772 27.14 -51.59 -14.48
N SER A 773 28.41 -51.47 -14.12
CA SER A 773 29.02 -50.24 -13.69
C SER A 773 29.95 -49.71 -14.82
N VAL A 774 29.70 -48.52 -15.26
CA VAL A 774 30.44 -47.87 -16.35
C VAL A 774 31.14 -46.64 -15.84
N ASN A 775 32.44 -46.50 -16.16
CA ASN A 775 33.26 -45.35 -15.82
C ASN A 775 33.44 -44.45 -17.03
N PHE A 776 33.16 -43.20 -16.83
CA PHE A 776 33.43 -42.14 -17.78
C PHE A 776 34.64 -41.32 -17.34
N ASP A 777 35.66 -41.22 -18.16
CA ASP A 777 36.74 -40.25 -18.00
C ASP A 777 36.21 -38.88 -18.45
N ILE A 778 35.98 -38.02 -17.48
CA ILE A 778 35.47 -36.67 -17.70
C ILE A 778 36.52 -35.58 -17.49
N SER A 779 37.79 -35.97 -17.32
CA SER A 779 38.91 -35.05 -17.03
C SER A 779 39.09 -33.95 -18.09
N THR A 780 38.57 -34.15 -19.30
CA THR A 780 38.67 -33.19 -20.41
C THR A 780 37.41 -32.32 -20.56
N ILE A 781 36.37 -32.56 -19.76
CA ILE A 781 35.13 -31.78 -19.79
C ILE A 781 35.31 -30.59 -18.87
N GLN A 782 34.88 -29.41 -19.29
CA GLN A 782 34.95 -28.19 -18.47
C GLN A 782 34.05 -28.29 -17.22
N SER A 783 34.46 -27.62 -16.14
CA SER A 783 33.63 -27.50 -14.95
C SER A 783 32.31 -26.87 -15.29
N GLY A 784 31.21 -27.48 -14.83
CA GLY A 784 29.87 -27.00 -15.15
C GLY A 784 28.75 -28.02 -14.77
N ILE A 785 27.53 -27.65 -15.07
CA ILE A 785 26.36 -28.53 -14.96
C ILE A 785 26.13 -29.20 -16.29
N TYR A 786 25.89 -30.51 -16.25
CA TYR A 786 25.62 -31.35 -17.40
C TYR A 786 24.46 -32.28 -17.11
N PHE A 787 23.85 -32.84 -18.17
CA PHE A 787 22.84 -33.87 -18.06
C PHE A 787 23.39 -35.21 -18.58
N LEU A 788 23.26 -36.23 -17.78
CA LEU A 788 23.47 -37.62 -18.18
C LEU A 788 22.16 -38.19 -18.66
N ASN A 789 22.06 -38.47 -19.93
CA ASN A 789 20.90 -39.07 -20.58
C ASN A 789 21.16 -40.55 -20.82
N THR A 790 20.36 -41.40 -20.29
CA THR A 790 20.46 -42.85 -20.50
C THR A 790 19.22 -43.36 -21.22
N ARG A 791 19.38 -43.97 -22.37
CA ARG A 791 18.31 -44.58 -23.16
C ARG A 791 18.50 -46.07 -23.20
N THR A 792 17.41 -46.83 -23.04
CA THR A 792 17.35 -48.28 -23.10
C THR A 792 16.12 -48.72 -23.90
N ASP A 793 15.94 -49.99 -24.20
CA ASP A 793 14.68 -50.52 -24.78
C ASP A 793 13.50 -50.37 -23.82
N GLU A 794 13.77 -50.24 -22.53
CA GLU A 794 12.75 -50.02 -21.48
C GLU A 794 12.46 -48.54 -21.26
N GLY A 795 13.25 -47.60 -22.03
CA GLY A 795 13.00 -46.17 -22.17
C GLY A 795 14.19 -45.24 -21.81
N PHE A 796 13.95 -44.08 -21.15
CA PHE A 796 14.89 -42.96 -21.08
C PHE A 796 14.96 -42.33 -19.68
N LYS A 797 16.18 -42.06 -19.16
CA LYS A 797 16.37 -41.37 -17.88
C LYS A 797 17.41 -40.29 -18.00
N THR A 798 17.09 -39.05 -17.49
CA THR A 798 18.02 -37.95 -17.40
C THR A 798 18.40 -37.67 -15.95
N GLN A 799 19.69 -37.47 -15.68
CA GLN A 799 20.20 -37.12 -14.37
C GLN A 799 21.14 -35.91 -14.48
N ARG A 800 20.96 -34.93 -13.60
CA ARG A 800 21.88 -33.81 -13.50
C ARG A 800 23.19 -34.23 -12.84
N ILE A 801 24.31 -33.95 -13.49
CA ILE A 801 25.66 -34.16 -12.97
C ILE A 801 26.40 -32.82 -12.90
N VAL A 802 27.26 -32.70 -11.89
CA VAL A 802 28.14 -31.54 -11.71
C VAL A 802 29.59 -31.98 -11.91
N ILE A 803 30.30 -31.35 -12.82
CA ILE A 803 31.71 -31.60 -13.10
C ILE A 803 32.51 -30.43 -12.52
N GLN A 804 33.56 -30.77 -11.72
CA GLN A 804 34.47 -29.79 -11.08
C GLN A 804 35.88 -30.18 -11.35
N ASN A 805 36.42 -29.90 -12.56
CA ASN A 805 37.82 -30.11 -12.95
C ASN A 805 38.68 -28.91 -12.64
#